data_c364a2c2cef12bb854bcff98402f96b7
#
_entry.id   c364a2c2cef12bb854bcff98402f96b7
#
_cell.length_a   1.000
_cell.length_b   1.000
_cell.length_c   1.000
_cell.angle_alpha   90.00
_cell.angle_beta   90.00
_cell.angle_gamma   90.00
#
_symmetry.space_group_name_H-M   'P 1'
#
loop_
_entity.id
_entity.type
_entity.pdbx_description
1 polymer ?
#
loop_
_entity_poly.entity_id
_entity_poly.type
_entity_poly.pdbx_seq_one_letter_code
_entity_poly.pdbx_strand_id
1 'polypeptide(L)'
;MTDRPPSPRTGLPPPLRFALLGPGARAFWLAAADRLADWVGAQVDDCDDRGASPLAIIVPGGPLVALLQAALAERMGRVGKAWAPPPIRPLEQWLSQWAPVAPTSVLDDLARTLAMLQALDEAMPERLQQHSVGERFAFADGLQRVLDALMLAGAQGRLADPEWLADVASRFGSPAAQERLSEDLTLLGRLQGSLGDAGGASLERELRRIGRLADVWVASGARVAWVAWQPPTPLEATLLTTLSARLPPGHLRQLAPDWAAVGEQVPLLRAAWPEFVIEPATEPATEPVTESDIESDIESDIEAGGEHPDHGLAGDDVPHAGLRERRAAWQRQPRGPMPDILHADDREREAQLVAQWVHRRLAADVARGRTPGRIAIVALDRWLARRVRALLERAGVLIDDREGWLLSTTVAASAVMGWLDAVASDGHYDALLGWFDSPFVRPDVRPDAQGAMRRWVERCATRHGYLRGWLGLRRGGSRSESDEQDPQQALQQGDPAAPPAALDRLLEAAAAQRRHQPLREHLDRLEQVLGWVGARQRLASDEAGRQVLALLAALRRAGAEADLDRVLSPAEFRGLLATLLERSRFHGDAISPVQMLPPAQAAGQHFDAVLVLGAADGVLPAPVPDLPLVNQPLRLMLGLPTAASSAAQQQRDLVLLLALAGESAISCRTDPGDGTRPSAWIERLEAITAEGPMRDRIMLPGQCRQIESMPATRPSPSLARLPERLSVGSIERLLDCPFRFLAQDGWRLREPSEAVDQPGKRERGQWVHEILERFHVEAAARAMPFERAARGALQALLLGITNEVALREMASGAGTLGELAEWRATLDGYLDWAIGDAAGGWRFLAGEQAGTLDVSWSDEHGPRSVRIEGRLDRLDQGDAGLRVVDYKLGSPPRLKAIAATPERAAQLALYGLIASGQGRVDKVGYLTLQRDATQWVPLGGAASEPVDDLIAPWREQLPVYFERIDRGAPMPAIGSECEHCAVRGICRKGHWS
;
A
#
# COMPACT_ATOMS: atom_id res chain seq x y z
N MET A 1 -9.74 21.43 -57.07
CA MET A 1 -9.72 22.54 -56.10
C MET A 1 -10.13 21.92 -54.79
N THR A 2 -9.17 21.49 -54.02
CA THR A 2 -9.37 20.78 -52.76
C THR A 2 -9.24 21.80 -51.64
N ASP A 3 -10.38 22.12 -51.00
CA ASP A 3 -10.42 22.92 -49.77
C ASP A 3 -9.66 22.17 -48.67
N ARG A 4 -8.41 22.56 -48.45
CA ARG A 4 -7.71 22.25 -47.19
C ARG A 4 -8.39 23.07 -46.08
N PRO A 5 -8.88 22.43 -45.03
CA PRO A 5 -9.26 23.18 -43.85
C PRO A 5 -8.00 23.90 -43.31
N PRO A 6 -8.08 25.19 -42.92
CA PRO A 6 -6.94 25.90 -42.41
C PRO A 6 -6.42 25.22 -41.16
N SER A 7 -5.11 25.02 -41.08
CA SER A 7 -4.45 24.70 -39.80
C SER A 7 -4.98 25.68 -38.72
N PRO A 8 -5.21 25.25 -37.47
CA PRO A 8 -5.67 26.13 -36.42
C PRO A 8 -4.56 27.13 -36.08
N ARG A 9 -4.45 28.19 -36.88
CA ARG A 9 -3.79 29.41 -36.45
C ARG A 9 -4.61 29.92 -35.27
N THR A 10 -4.00 29.99 -34.10
CA THR A 10 -4.58 30.61 -32.92
C THR A 10 -4.77 32.09 -33.22
N GLY A 11 -5.82 32.46 -33.91
CA GLY A 11 -6.21 33.85 -34.16
C GLY A 11 -6.78 34.53 -32.93
N LEU A 12 -6.29 34.16 -31.74
CA LEU A 12 -6.68 34.77 -30.49
C LEU A 12 -6.06 36.18 -30.41
N PRO A 13 -6.80 37.19 -29.94
CA PRO A 13 -6.27 38.54 -29.76
C PRO A 13 -5.14 38.53 -28.76
N PRO A 14 -4.13 39.42 -28.91
CA PRO A 14 -3.02 39.49 -27.99
C PRO A 14 -3.50 39.77 -26.57
N PRO A 15 -2.88 39.13 -25.54
CA PRO A 15 -3.30 39.27 -24.16
C PRO A 15 -3.07 40.70 -23.64
N LEU A 16 -3.99 41.20 -22.83
CA LEU A 16 -3.78 42.36 -22.00
C LEU A 16 -2.86 41.96 -20.84
N ARG A 17 -1.62 42.44 -20.87
CA ARG A 17 -0.64 42.10 -19.84
C ARG A 17 -0.78 42.99 -18.62
N PHE A 18 -0.63 42.40 -17.44
CA PHE A 18 -0.60 43.12 -16.17
C PHE A 18 0.62 42.65 -15.32
N ALA A 19 1.24 43.67 -14.68
CA ALA A 19 2.32 43.43 -13.73
C ALA A 19 1.80 43.21 -12.31
N LEU A 20 2.62 42.63 -11.44
CA LEU A 20 2.35 42.66 -10.01
C LEU A 20 2.54 44.10 -9.52
N LEU A 21 1.54 44.63 -8.83
CA LEU A 21 1.61 45.99 -8.24
C LEU A 21 2.28 46.04 -6.86
N GLY A 22 2.79 44.85 -6.40
CA GLY A 22 3.41 44.69 -5.11
C GLY A 22 3.34 43.20 -4.67
N PRO A 23 3.95 42.80 -3.53
CA PRO A 23 3.89 41.44 -3.05
C PRO A 23 2.47 41.08 -2.64
N GLY A 24 2.07 39.86 -2.97
CA GLY A 24 0.83 39.25 -2.55
C GLY A 24 -0.29 39.20 -3.58
N ALA A 25 -1.19 38.24 -3.43
CA ALA A 25 -2.27 37.96 -4.36
C ALA A 25 -3.25 39.15 -4.52
N ARG A 26 -3.44 39.95 -3.47
CA ARG A 26 -4.30 41.14 -3.57
C ARG A 26 -3.80 42.10 -4.64
N ALA A 27 -2.49 42.42 -4.65
CA ALA A 27 -1.89 43.33 -5.64
C ALA A 27 -2.01 42.75 -7.06
N PHE A 28 -1.80 41.47 -7.22
CA PHE A 28 -2.00 40.74 -8.48
C PHE A 28 -3.42 40.89 -9.02
N TRP A 29 -4.42 40.61 -8.18
CA TRP A 29 -5.81 40.70 -8.59
C TRP A 29 -6.29 42.14 -8.83
N LEU A 30 -5.76 43.10 -8.08
CA LEU A 30 -6.01 44.54 -8.34
C LEU A 30 -5.45 44.98 -9.69
N ALA A 31 -4.26 44.52 -10.06
CA ALA A 31 -3.69 44.81 -11.37
C ALA A 31 -4.51 44.18 -12.51
N ALA A 32 -4.99 42.95 -12.34
CA ALA A 32 -5.91 42.32 -13.27
C ALA A 32 -7.24 43.09 -13.37
N ALA A 33 -7.79 43.53 -12.23
CA ALA A 33 -9.01 44.33 -12.17
C ALA A 33 -8.86 45.69 -12.84
N ASP A 34 -7.72 46.37 -12.69
CA ASP A 34 -7.44 47.64 -13.37
C ASP A 34 -7.45 47.46 -14.88
N ARG A 35 -6.75 46.48 -15.41
CA ARG A 35 -6.73 46.17 -16.86
C ARG A 35 -8.12 45.81 -17.40
N LEU A 36 -8.88 45.04 -16.61
CA LEU A 36 -10.24 44.69 -16.98
C LEU A 36 -11.18 45.89 -16.97
N ALA A 37 -11.08 46.75 -15.96
CA ALA A 37 -11.85 47.98 -15.85
C ALA A 37 -11.54 48.99 -16.98
N ASP A 38 -10.26 49.14 -17.30
CA ASP A 38 -9.81 49.98 -18.41
C ASP A 38 -10.37 49.49 -19.76
N TRP A 39 -10.35 48.16 -19.99
CA TRP A 39 -10.94 47.60 -21.19
C TRP A 39 -12.46 47.77 -21.28
N VAL A 40 -13.15 47.59 -20.14
CA VAL A 40 -14.60 47.82 -20.06
C VAL A 40 -14.92 49.31 -20.23
N GLY A 41 -14.14 50.21 -19.56
CA GLY A 41 -14.34 51.68 -19.60
C GLY A 41 -14.09 52.28 -20.96
N ALA A 42 -13.00 51.88 -21.65
CA ALA A 42 -12.66 52.39 -22.98
C ALA A 42 -13.75 52.14 -24.06
N GLN A 43 -14.73 51.28 -23.81
CA GLN A 43 -15.82 50.98 -24.74
C GLN A 43 -17.19 51.44 -24.25
N VAL A 44 -17.31 51.98 -23.01
CA VAL A 44 -18.58 52.54 -22.51
C VAL A 44 -18.90 53.86 -23.17
N ASP A 45 -17.89 54.61 -23.65
CA ASP A 45 -18.05 55.87 -24.34
C ASP A 45 -18.58 55.71 -25.80
N ASP A 46 -18.61 54.47 -26.34
CA ASP A 46 -19.05 54.15 -27.71
C ASP A 46 -20.45 53.47 -27.74
N CYS A 47 -21.17 53.47 -26.64
CA CYS A 47 -22.50 52.84 -26.58
C CYS A 47 -23.62 53.79 -27.06
N ASP A 48 -24.12 53.56 -28.27
CA ASP A 48 -25.45 53.99 -28.70
C ASP A 48 -26.52 53.41 -27.74
N ASP A 49 -27.68 54.05 -27.66
CA ASP A 49 -28.88 53.82 -26.82
C ASP A 49 -29.45 52.38 -26.76
N ARG A 50 -28.72 51.31 -27.19
CA ARG A 50 -29.18 49.95 -27.31
C ARG A 50 -28.87 49.02 -26.15
N GLY A 51 -28.45 49.56 -25.00
CA GLY A 51 -28.13 48.74 -23.81
C GLY A 51 -26.71 48.13 -23.84
N ALA A 52 -26.02 48.14 -22.71
CA ALA A 52 -24.68 47.61 -22.60
C ALA A 52 -24.61 46.11 -22.96
N SER A 53 -23.72 45.74 -23.88
CA SER A 53 -23.45 44.32 -24.22
C SER A 53 -23.15 43.53 -22.97
N PRO A 54 -23.71 42.34 -22.77
CA PRO A 54 -23.45 41.54 -21.60
C PRO A 54 -21.98 41.19 -21.50
N LEU A 55 -21.41 41.37 -20.31
CA LEU A 55 -20.03 41.03 -20.00
C LEU A 55 -19.94 39.67 -19.30
N ALA A 56 -19.13 38.78 -19.83
CA ALA A 56 -18.83 37.47 -19.23
C ALA A 56 -17.35 37.31 -18.95
N ILE A 57 -16.99 36.89 -17.74
CA ILE A 57 -15.60 36.70 -17.36
C ILE A 57 -15.39 35.21 -16.99
N ILE A 58 -14.45 34.59 -17.67
CA ILE A 58 -14.04 33.19 -17.42
C ILE A 58 -12.75 33.22 -16.58
N VAL A 59 -12.73 32.43 -15.50
CA VAL A 59 -11.57 32.20 -14.65
C VAL A 59 -11.27 30.69 -14.52
N PRO A 60 -10.03 30.29 -14.31
CA PRO A 60 -9.67 28.86 -14.25
C PRO A 60 -10.29 28.06 -13.11
N GLY A 61 -10.73 28.70 -12.01
CA GLY A 61 -11.28 27.97 -10.87
C GLY A 61 -12.20 28.81 -9.98
N GLY A 62 -13.10 28.13 -9.27
CA GLY A 62 -14.10 28.74 -8.39
C GLY A 62 -13.54 29.68 -7.31
N PRO A 63 -12.44 29.34 -6.59
CA PRO A 63 -11.83 30.19 -5.57
C PRO A 63 -11.37 31.55 -6.11
N LEU A 64 -11.02 31.64 -7.40
CA LEU A 64 -10.55 32.86 -8.04
C LEU A 64 -11.66 33.86 -8.33
N VAL A 65 -12.90 33.41 -8.41
CA VAL A 65 -14.08 34.26 -8.60
C VAL A 65 -14.16 35.30 -7.51
N ALA A 66 -14.07 34.91 -6.24
CA ALA A 66 -14.18 35.83 -5.11
C ALA A 66 -13.03 36.86 -5.08
N LEU A 67 -11.83 36.43 -5.44
CA LEU A 67 -10.64 37.30 -5.47
C LEU A 67 -10.78 38.39 -6.54
N LEU A 68 -11.18 38.04 -7.75
CA LEU A 68 -11.38 38.98 -8.82
C LEU A 68 -12.59 39.91 -8.57
N GLN A 69 -13.67 39.36 -7.99
CA GLN A 69 -14.84 40.16 -7.59
C GLN A 69 -14.45 41.21 -6.53
N ALA A 70 -13.72 40.83 -5.51
CA ALA A 70 -13.26 41.74 -4.47
C ALA A 70 -12.34 42.85 -5.05
N ALA A 71 -11.41 42.47 -5.93
CA ALA A 71 -10.52 43.43 -6.58
C ALA A 71 -11.25 44.40 -7.48
N LEU A 72 -12.22 43.93 -8.24
CA LEU A 72 -13.07 44.80 -9.06
C LEU A 72 -13.93 45.70 -8.22
N ALA A 73 -14.54 45.23 -7.15
CA ALA A 73 -15.34 46.04 -6.22
C ALA A 73 -14.50 47.15 -5.58
N GLU A 74 -13.27 46.86 -5.14
CA GLU A 74 -12.33 47.83 -4.61
C GLU A 74 -11.96 48.90 -5.64
N ARG A 75 -11.70 48.50 -6.87
CA ARG A 75 -11.38 49.41 -7.98
C ARG A 75 -12.53 50.35 -8.29
N MET A 76 -13.74 49.84 -8.41
CA MET A 76 -14.94 50.62 -8.71
C MET A 76 -15.35 51.55 -7.56
N GLY A 77 -15.16 51.08 -6.30
CA GLY A 77 -15.37 51.89 -5.11
C GLY A 77 -14.46 53.13 -5.07
N ARG A 78 -13.23 53.05 -5.53
CA ARG A 78 -12.32 54.19 -5.67
C ARG A 78 -12.79 55.23 -6.71
N VAL A 79 -13.53 54.79 -7.71
CA VAL A 79 -14.06 55.68 -8.75
C VAL A 79 -15.38 56.32 -8.34
N GLY A 80 -16.02 55.88 -7.24
CA GLY A 80 -17.27 56.44 -6.72
C GLY A 80 -18.51 56.16 -7.58
N LYS A 81 -18.45 55.22 -8.52
CA LYS A 81 -19.58 54.86 -9.39
C LYS A 81 -20.31 53.63 -8.82
N ALA A 82 -21.63 53.69 -8.75
CA ALA A 82 -22.45 52.50 -8.50
C ALA A 82 -22.25 51.51 -9.66
N TRP A 83 -21.88 50.25 -9.33
CA TRP A 83 -21.54 49.24 -10.32
C TRP A 83 -22.10 47.87 -9.90
N ALA A 84 -22.70 47.16 -10.85
CA ALA A 84 -23.09 45.80 -10.66
C ALA A 84 -21.90 44.90 -11.07
N PRO A 85 -21.44 43.98 -10.20
CA PRO A 85 -20.32 43.12 -10.55
C PRO A 85 -20.68 42.26 -11.75
N PRO A 86 -19.80 42.19 -12.76
CA PRO A 86 -20.03 41.28 -13.89
C PRO A 86 -20.04 39.81 -13.41
N PRO A 87 -20.77 38.97 -14.10
CA PRO A 87 -20.73 37.53 -13.78
C PRO A 87 -19.34 36.99 -14.10
N ILE A 88 -18.65 36.52 -13.04
CA ILE A 88 -17.34 35.86 -13.10
C ILE A 88 -17.55 34.42 -12.73
N ARG A 89 -17.17 33.48 -13.60
CA ARG A 89 -17.39 32.04 -13.37
C ARG A 89 -16.32 31.21 -14.09
N PRO A 90 -16.01 29.99 -13.56
CA PRO A 90 -15.34 28.97 -14.35
C PRO A 90 -16.17 28.54 -15.56
N LEU A 91 -15.52 28.01 -16.59
CA LEU A 91 -16.19 27.56 -17.80
C LEU A 91 -17.32 26.54 -17.53
N GLU A 92 -17.09 25.58 -16.62
CA GLU A 92 -18.11 24.59 -16.26
C GLU A 92 -19.41 25.20 -15.73
N GLN A 93 -19.31 26.27 -14.91
CA GLN A 93 -20.49 26.97 -14.39
C GLN A 93 -21.21 27.75 -15.49
N TRP A 94 -20.50 28.32 -16.45
CA TRP A 94 -21.09 28.93 -17.62
C TRP A 94 -21.84 27.93 -18.48
N LEU A 95 -21.23 26.77 -18.73
CA LEU A 95 -21.85 25.65 -19.47
C LEU A 95 -23.10 25.13 -18.76
N SER A 96 -23.06 24.99 -17.43
CA SER A 96 -24.20 24.53 -16.64
C SER A 96 -25.40 25.47 -16.70
N GLN A 97 -25.15 26.78 -16.77
CA GLN A 97 -26.21 27.77 -16.83
C GLN A 97 -26.83 27.91 -18.22
N TRP A 98 -26.01 27.94 -19.27
CA TRP A 98 -26.46 28.30 -20.63
C TRP A 98 -26.61 27.10 -21.57
N ALA A 99 -26.06 25.98 -21.23
CA ALA A 99 -26.12 24.76 -21.98
C ALA A 99 -26.35 23.55 -21.04
N PRO A 100 -27.46 23.54 -20.26
CA PRO A 100 -27.75 22.45 -19.34
C PRO A 100 -27.89 21.13 -20.09
N VAL A 101 -27.46 20.05 -19.46
CA VAL A 101 -27.57 18.68 -20.01
C VAL A 101 -28.96 18.12 -19.67
N ALA A 102 -29.65 17.54 -20.63
CA ALA A 102 -30.81 16.69 -20.34
C ALA A 102 -30.32 15.41 -19.59
N PRO A 103 -31.06 14.91 -18.58
CA PRO A 103 -30.59 13.83 -17.72
C PRO A 103 -30.46 12.46 -18.41
N THR A 104 -30.83 12.33 -19.66
CA THR A 104 -31.03 11.04 -20.32
C THR A 104 -30.30 10.97 -21.65
N SER A 105 -29.07 10.56 -21.73
CA SER A 105 -28.50 9.85 -22.89
C SER A 105 -26.98 9.79 -22.99
N VAL A 106 -26.19 9.94 -21.94
CA VAL A 106 -24.74 9.87 -22.08
C VAL A 106 -24.16 8.98 -21.01
N LEU A 107 -23.44 7.97 -21.49
CA LEU A 107 -22.59 7.15 -20.63
C LEU A 107 -21.66 8.07 -19.83
N ASP A 108 -21.65 7.89 -18.51
CA ASP A 108 -20.65 8.57 -17.70
C ASP A 108 -19.25 8.02 -18.02
N ASP A 109 -18.20 8.67 -17.54
CA ASP A 109 -16.82 8.27 -17.87
C ASP A 109 -16.54 6.82 -17.43
N LEU A 110 -17.18 6.34 -16.37
CA LEU A 110 -17.06 4.97 -15.91
C LEU A 110 -17.71 4.00 -16.90
N ALA A 111 -18.90 4.29 -17.39
CA ALA A 111 -19.58 3.45 -18.38
C ALA A 111 -18.78 3.39 -19.69
N ARG A 112 -18.19 4.52 -20.12
CA ARG A 112 -17.30 4.57 -21.30
C ARG A 112 -16.06 3.70 -21.11
N THR A 113 -15.41 3.77 -19.93
CA THR A 113 -14.24 2.93 -19.62
C THR A 113 -14.62 1.45 -19.59
N LEU A 114 -15.78 1.10 -19.05
CA LEU A 114 -16.28 -0.27 -19.06
C LEU A 114 -16.60 -0.78 -20.48
N ALA A 115 -17.22 0.05 -21.31
CA ALA A 115 -17.44 -0.27 -22.72
C ALA A 115 -16.12 -0.43 -23.49
N MET A 116 -15.11 0.41 -23.21
CA MET A 116 -13.77 0.27 -23.76
C MET A 116 -13.12 -1.04 -23.32
N LEU A 117 -13.24 -1.42 -22.04
CA LEU A 117 -12.75 -2.68 -21.53
C LEU A 117 -13.36 -3.88 -22.27
N GLN A 118 -14.66 -3.83 -22.51
CA GLN A 118 -15.34 -4.88 -23.29
C GLN A 118 -14.84 -4.95 -24.73
N ALA A 119 -14.72 -3.81 -25.40
CA ALA A 119 -14.19 -3.75 -26.76
C ALA A 119 -12.76 -4.27 -26.88
N LEU A 120 -11.92 -4.00 -25.86
CA LEU A 120 -10.55 -4.53 -25.76
C LEU A 120 -10.53 -6.05 -25.58
N ASP A 121 -11.36 -6.58 -24.71
CA ASP A 121 -11.44 -8.02 -24.47
C ASP A 121 -11.92 -8.78 -25.72
N GLU A 122 -12.77 -8.15 -26.55
CA GLU A 122 -13.23 -8.69 -27.83
C GLU A 122 -12.14 -8.59 -28.93
N ALA A 123 -11.39 -7.48 -28.95
CA ALA A 123 -10.38 -7.21 -29.97
C ALA A 123 -9.07 -7.98 -29.77
N MET A 124 -8.69 -8.25 -28.52
CA MET A 124 -7.37 -8.80 -28.14
C MET A 124 -7.45 -9.85 -27.03
N PRO A 125 -8.28 -10.91 -27.15
CA PRO A 125 -8.51 -11.86 -26.07
C PRO A 125 -7.23 -12.58 -25.61
N GLU A 126 -6.34 -12.97 -26.51
CA GLU A 126 -5.14 -13.74 -26.18
C GLU A 126 -4.07 -12.89 -25.45
N ARG A 127 -3.91 -11.62 -25.84
CA ARG A 127 -2.90 -10.72 -25.25
C ARG A 127 -3.30 -10.25 -23.84
N LEU A 128 -4.59 -10.13 -23.59
CA LEU A 128 -5.12 -9.59 -22.34
C LEU A 128 -5.39 -10.65 -21.25
N GLN A 129 -5.42 -11.93 -21.60
CA GLN A 129 -5.64 -13.03 -20.64
C GLN A 129 -4.58 -13.12 -19.54
N GLN A 130 -3.36 -12.62 -19.77
CA GLN A 130 -2.27 -12.62 -18.79
C GLN A 130 -2.34 -11.45 -17.81
N HIS A 131 -3.20 -10.45 -18.04
CA HIS A 131 -3.31 -9.26 -17.24
C HIS A 131 -4.51 -9.31 -16.30
N SER A 132 -4.34 -8.78 -15.10
CA SER A 132 -5.45 -8.63 -14.16
C SER A 132 -6.53 -7.69 -14.72
N VAL A 133 -7.77 -7.81 -14.21
CA VAL A 133 -8.86 -6.91 -14.60
C VAL A 133 -8.52 -5.45 -14.28
N GLY A 134 -7.80 -5.20 -13.18
CA GLY A 134 -7.35 -3.85 -12.80
C GLY A 134 -6.40 -3.26 -13.85
N GLU A 135 -5.41 -4.02 -14.31
CA GLU A 135 -4.49 -3.58 -15.36
C GLU A 135 -5.22 -3.36 -16.69
N ARG A 136 -6.12 -4.26 -17.06
CA ARG A 136 -6.96 -4.11 -18.26
C ARG A 136 -7.86 -2.87 -18.19
N PHE A 137 -8.46 -2.62 -17.02
CA PHE A 137 -9.28 -1.43 -16.79
C PHE A 137 -8.42 -0.14 -16.85
N ALA A 138 -7.23 -0.15 -16.26
CA ALA A 138 -6.30 0.99 -16.31
C ALA A 138 -5.85 1.27 -17.76
N PHE A 139 -5.62 0.22 -18.54
CA PHE A 139 -5.28 0.34 -19.97
C PHE A 139 -6.47 0.87 -20.78
N ALA A 140 -7.69 0.36 -20.55
CA ALA A 140 -8.91 0.85 -21.19
C ALA A 140 -9.14 2.34 -20.92
N ASP A 141 -8.98 2.78 -19.68
CA ASP A 141 -9.06 4.20 -19.32
C ASP A 141 -7.95 5.04 -19.96
N GLY A 142 -6.72 4.51 -20.03
CA GLY A 142 -5.63 5.15 -20.75
C GLY A 142 -5.95 5.36 -22.22
N LEU A 143 -6.45 4.34 -22.91
CA LEU A 143 -6.85 4.42 -24.31
C LEU A 143 -8.02 5.39 -24.54
N GLN A 144 -8.97 5.43 -23.62
CA GLN A 144 -10.05 6.39 -23.70
C GLN A 144 -9.51 7.83 -23.62
N ARG A 145 -8.58 8.11 -22.71
CA ARG A 145 -7.89 9.42 -22.65
C ARG A 145 -7.13 9.75 -23.95
N VAL A 146 -6.55 8.74 -24.59
CA VAL A 146 -5.93 8.92 -25.92
C VAL A 146 -6.97 9.32 -26.96
N LEU A 147 -8.10 8.62 -27.02
CA LEU A 147 -9.17 8.95 -27.96
C LEU A 147 -9.76 10.35 -27.70
N ASP A 148 -9.93 10.72 -26.45
CA ASP A 148 -10.38 12.07 -26.05
C ASP A 148 -9.35 13.13 -26.47
N ALA A 149 -8.05 12.87 -26.26
CA ALA A 149 -6.98 13.76 -26.70
C ALA A 149 -6.91 13.92 -28.22
N LEU A 150 -7.06 12.83 -28.97
CA LEU A 150 -7.11 12.85 -30.43
C LEU A 150 -8.35 13.60 -30.96
N MET A 151 -9.49 13.45 -30.28
CA MET A 151 -10.70 14.20 -30.65
C MET A 151 -10.50 15.71 -30.45
N LEU A 152 -9.93 16.12 -29.32
CA LEU A 152 -9.62 17.50 -29.01
C LEU A 152 -8.60 18.11 -29.96
N ALA A 153 -7.65 17.31 -30.45
CA ALA A 153 -6.67 17.71 -31.47
C ALA A 153 -7.28 17.73 -32.89
N GLY A 154 -8.55 17.34 -33.05
CA GLY A 154 -9.20 17.24 -34.37
C GLY A 154 -8.66 16.11 -35.24
N ALA A 155 -7.96 15.17 -34.63
CA ALA A 155 -7.30 14.04 -35.33
C ALA A 155 -8.16 12.77 -35.37
N GLN A 156 -9.30 12.73 -34.67
CA GLN A 156 -10.14 11.54 -34.53
C GLN A 156 -10.57 10.92 -35.87
N GLY A 157 -11.04 11.73 -36.83
CA GLY A 157 -11.43 11.25 -38.15
C GLY A 157 -10.29 10.74 -38.99
N ARG A 158 -9.05 11.05 -38.64
CA ARG A 158 -7.83 10.67 -39.36
C ARG A 158 -7.36 9.26 -39.00
N LEU A 159 -7.79 8.70 -37.89
CA LEU A 159 -7.45 7.32 -37.52
C LEU A 159 -7.98 6.27 -38.50
N ALA A 160 -8.98 6.63 -39.31
CA ALA A 160 -9.51 5.79 -40.37
C ALA A 160 -8.84 6.07 -41.74
N ASP A 161 -7.95 7.05 -41.83
CA ASP A 161 -7.28 7.47 -43.08
C ASP A 161 -5.92 6.77 -43.19
N PRO A 162 -5.77 5.79 -44.10
CA PRO A 162 -4.51 5.06 -44.28
C PRO A 162 -3.34 5.95 -44.79
N GLU A 163 -3.62 7.03 -45.52
CA GLU A 163 -2.56 7.93 -46.03
C GLU A 163 -2.01 8.76 -44.86
N TRP A 164 -2.87 9.24 -43.97
CA TRP A 164 -2.44 9.95 -42.77
C TRP A 164 -1.67 9.05 -41.80
N LEU A 165 -2.10 7.80 -41.61
CA LEU A 165 -1.39 6.81 -40.80
C LEU A 165 0.01 6.54 -41.33
N ALA A 166 0.15 6.40 -42.67
CA ALA A 166 1.43 6.19 -43.33
C ALA A 166 2.34 7.43 -43.22
N ASP A 167 1.80 8.66 -43.36
CA ASP A 167 2.55 9.89 -43.17
C ASP A 167 3.09 10.01 -41.76
N VAL A 168 2.25 9.78 -40.74
CA VAL A 168 2.67 9.79 -39.34
C VAL A 168 3.73 8.74 -39.07
N ALA A 169 3.52 7.50 -39.53
CA ALA A 169 4.48 6.42 -39.33
C ALA A 169 5.82 6.69 -40.03
N SER A 170 5.82 7.30 -41.23
CA SER A 170 7.04 7.60 -42.02
C SER A 170 8.00 8.57 -41.31
N ARG A 171 7.52 9.33 -40.34
CA ARG A 171 8.30 10.29 -39.56
C ARG A 171 9.09 9.64 -38.40
N PHE A 172 8.97 8.33 -38.21
CA PHE A 172 9.72 7.58 -37.20
C PHE A 172 10.88 6.83 -37.88
N GLY A 173 12.09 6.98 -37.36
CA GLY A 173 13.33 6.66 -38.03
C GLY A 173 13.62 5.17 -38.27
N SER A 174 12.88 4.21 -37.67
CA SER A 174 13.12 2.79 -37.94
C SER A 174 11.88 2.08 -38.49
N PRO A 175 12.05 1.18 -39.50
CA PRO A 175 10.95 0.42 -40.07
C PRO A 175 10.11 -0.33 -39.02
N ALA A 176 10.75 -0.91 -38.01
CA ALA A 176 10.07 -1.62 -36.94
C ALA A 176 9.24 -0.70 -36.05
N ALA A 177 9.68 0.53 -35.82
CA ALA A 177 8.92 1.53 -35.09
C ALA A 177 7.71 2.03 -35.90
N GLN A 178 7.89 2.22 -37.21
CA GLN A 178 6.83 2.58 -38.13
C GLN A 178 5.71 1.53 -38.19
N GLU A 179 6.09 0.25 -38.28
CA GLU A 179 5.13 -0.87 -38.28
C GLU A 179 4.34 -0.96 -36.99
N ARG A 180 5.02 -0.90 -35.84
CA ARG A 180 4.35 -0.90 -34.51
C ARG A 180 3.39 0.27 -34.36
N LEU A 181 3.81 1.47 -34.67
CA LEU A 181 2.96 2.66 -34.59
C LEU A 181 1.74 2.53 -35.51
N SER A 182 1.89 2.02 -36.71
CA SER A 182 0.79 1.77 -37.64
C SER A 182 -0.21 0.75 -37.07
N GLU A 183 0.30 -0.34 -36.46
CA GLU A 183 -0.54 -1.33 -35.76
C GLU A 183 -1.31 -0.71 -34.61
N ASP A 184 -0.63 0.09 -33.75
CA ASP A 184 -1.21 0.73 -32.58
C ASP A 184 -2.31 1.74 -32.97
N LEU A 185 -2.07 2.58 -33.97
CA LEU A 185 -3.05 3.53 -34.48
C LEU A 185 -4.22 2.83 -35.17
N THR A 186 -3.97 1.74 -35.87
CA THR A 186 -5.02 0.90 -36.48
C THR A 186 -5.90 0.25 -35.39
N LEU A 187 -5.29 -0.20 -34.28
CA LEU A 187 -6.01 -0.72 -33.13
C LEU A 187 -6.91 0.35 -32.51
N LEU A 188 -6.40 1.56 -32.29
CA LEU A 188 -7.19 2.69 -31.79
C LEU A 188 -8.38 3.00 -32.71
N GLY A 189 -8.18 2.99 -34.03
CA GLY A 189 -9.26 3.18 -35.00
C GLY A 189 -10.35 2.08 -34.94
N ARG A 190 -9.97 0.81 -34.76
CA ARG A 190 -10.92 -0.29 -34.57
C ARG A 190 -11.70 -0.17 -33.28
N LEU A 191 -11.03 0.14 -32.17
CA LEU A 191 -11.66 0.34 -30.85
C LEU A 191 -12.63 1.51 -30.90
N GLN A 192 -12.26 2.61 -31.52
CA GLN A 192 -13.16 3.73 -31.75
C GLN A 192 -14.40 3.32 -32.56
N GLY A 193 -14.21 2.53 -33.61
CA GLY A 193 -15.31 2.00 -34.43
C GLY A 193 -16.24 1.06 -33.65
N SER A 194 -15.71 0.23 -32.76
CA SER A 194 -16.48 -0.69 -31.91
C SER A 194 -17.33 0.03 -30.86
N LEU A 195 -16.81 1.14 -30.34
CA LEU A 195 -17.54 1.97 -29.37
C LEU A 195 -18.65 2.81 -30.00
N GLY A 196 -18.61 2.99 -31.33
CA GLY A 196 -19.62 3.74 -32.07
C GLY A 196 -19.82 5.15 -31.49
N ASP A 197 -21.09 5.63 -31.53
CA ASP A 197 -21.46 6.94 -30.94
C ASP A 197 -21.25 7.01 -29.42
N ALA A 198 -21.18 5.88 -28.72
CA ALA A 198 -21.01 5.82 -27.29
C ALA A 198 -19.59 6.25 -26.83
N GLY A 199 -18.55 5.89 -27.59
CA GLY A 199 -17.14 6.18 -27.23
C GLY A 199 -16.78 7.67 -27.23
N GLY A 200 -17.36 8.46 -28.13
CA GLY A 200 -17.15 9.91 -28.25
C GLY A 200 -18.18 10.78 -27.53
N ALA A 201 -19.26 10.20 -27.08
CA ALA A 201 -20.47 10.92 -26.68
C ALA A 201 -20.27 11.97 -25.55
N SER A 202 -19.39 11.73 -24.58
CA SER A 202 -19.14 12.69 -23.50
C SER A 202 -18.43 13.95 -24.01
N LEU A 203 -17.31 13.78 -24.71
CA LEU A 203 -16.54 14.92 -25.20
C LEU A 203 -17.26 15.66 -26.35
N GLU A 204 -17.89 14.91 -27.26
CA GLU A 204 -18.71 15.51 -28.32
C GLU A 204 -19.90 16.30 -27.76
N ARG A 205 -20.47 15.85 -26.64
CA ARG A 205 -21.48 16.60 -25.91
C ARG A 205 -20.91 17.91 -25.36
N GLU A 206 -19.74 17.86 -24.73
CA GLU A 206 -19.09 19.05 -24.21
C GLU A 206 -18.76 20.04 -25.34
N LEU A 207 -18.28 19.58 -26.48
CA LEU A 207 -18.06 20.39 -27.67
C LEU A 207 -19.38 20.98 -28.20
N ARG A 208 -20.47 20.23 -28.20
CA ARG A 208 -21.81 20.75 -28.53
C ARG A 208 -22.30 21.80 -27.53
N ARG A 209 -22.01 21.61 -26.23
CA ARG A 209 -22.33 22.62 -25.18
C ARG A 209 -21.55 23.91 -25.39
N ILE A 210 -20.25 23.80 -25.69
CA ILE A 210 -19.38 24.94 -26.04
C ILE A 210 -19.94 25.68 -27.26
N GLY A 211 -20.31 24.95 -28.31
CA GLY A 211 -20.95 25.53 -29.49
C GLY A 211 -22.20 26.32 -29.15
N ARG A 212 -23.12 25.77 -28.33
CA ARG A 212 -24.34 26.48 -27.87
C ARG A 212 -24.00 27.71 -27.02
N LEU A 213 -23.03 27.63 -26.13
CA LEU A 213 -22.60 28.78 -25.32
C LEU A 213 -22.02 29.88 -26.22
N ALA A 214 -21.21 29.52 -27.21
CA ALA A 214 -20.70 30.47 -28.20
C ALA A 214 -21.84 31.10 -29.00
N ASP A 215 -22.82 30.32 -29.47
CA ASP A 215 -24.01 30.82 -30.19
C ASP A 215 -24.76 31.87 -29.36
N VAL A 216 -25.01 31.61 -28.09
CA VAL A 216 -25.71 32.53 -27.17
C VAL A 216 -24.92 33.83 -27.02
N TRP A 217 -23.60 33.74 -26.81
CA TRP A 217 -22.75 34.94 -26.60
C TRP A 217 -22.57 35.74 -27.89
N VAL A 218 -22.46 35.10 -29.04
CA VAL A 218 -22.42 35.80 -30.34
C VAL A 218 -23.75 36.48 -30.64
N ALA A 219 -24.88 35.80 -30.44
CA ALA A 219 -26.21 36.39 -30.68
C ALA A 219 -26.51 37.57 -29.74
N SER A 220 -26.02 37.57 -28.51
CA SER A 220 -26.17 38.67 -27.56
C SER A 220 -25.16 39.78 -27.72
N GLY A 221 -24.19 39.65 -28.61
CA GLY A 221 -23.07 40.60 -28.75
C GLY A 221 -22.21 40.68 -27.50
N ALA A 222 -22.06 39.61 -26.75
CA ALA A 222 -21.39 39.56 -25.47
C ALA A 222 -19.91 39.98 -25.59
N ARG A 223 -19.41 40.64 -24.55
CA ARG A 223 -18.00 40.85 -24.35
C ARG A 223 -17.48 39.78 -23.41
N VAL A 224 -16.41 39.08 -23.80
CA VAL A 224 -15.87 37.94 -23.09
C VAL A 224 -14.43 38.22 -22.71
N ALA A 225 -14.13 38.11 -21.43
CA ALA A 225 -12.76 38.13 -20.91
C ALA A 225 -12.37 36.77 -20.36
N TRP A 226 -11.16 36.31 -20.70
CA TRP A 226 -10.57 35.09 -20.17
C TRP A 226 -9.28 35.42 -19.42
N VAL A 227 -9.21 35.04 -18.15
CA VAL A 227 -8.05 35.27 -17.30
C VAL A 227 -7.11 34.09 -17.46
N ALA A 228 -5.90 34.35 -17.96
CA ALA A 228 -4.97 33.32 -18.37
C ALA A 228 -3.57 33.55 -17.80
N TRP A 229 -3.14 32.70 -16.93
CA TRP A 229 -1.71 32.48 -16.64
C TRP A 229 -1.25 31.07 -17.05
N GLN A 230 -2.17 30.22 -17.43
CA GLN A 230 -1.95 28.90 -18.02
C GLN A 230 -2.44 28.90 -19.46
N PRO A 231 -1.91 28.01 -20.33
CA PRO A 231 -2.52 27.77 -21.64
C PRO A 231 -3.99 27.37 -21.46
N PRO A 232 -4.88 27.77 -22.36
CA PRO A 232 -6.26 27.32 -22.30
C PRO A 232 -6.33 25.79 -22.38
N THR A 233 -7.19 25.18 -21.59
CA THR A 233 -7.53 23.78 -21.79
C THR A 233 -8.07 23.58 -23.21
N PRO A 234 -8.02 22.39 -23.80
CA PRO A 234 -8.53 22.15 -25.14
C PRO A 234 -10.00 22.59 -25.36
N LEU A 235 -10.84 22.45 -24.34
CA LEU A 235 -12.23 22.90 -24.37
C LEU A 235 -12.32 24.44 -24.35
N GLU A 236 -11.52 25.09 -23.50
CA GLU A 236 -11.42 26.57 -23.48
C GLU A 236 -10.84 27.09 -24.81
N ALA A 237 -9.80 26.46 -25.35
CA ALA A 237 -9.23 26.82 -26.65
C ALA A 237 -10.26 26.73 -27.77
N THR A 238 -11.08 25.69 -27.78
CA THR A 238 -12.17 25.53 -28.74
C THR A 238 -13.21 26.66 -28.62
N LEU A 239 -13.62 26.98 -27.38
CA LEU A 239 -14.52 28.10 -27.13
C LEU A 239 -13.92 29.43 -27.60
N LEU A 240 -12.70 29.76 -27.16
CA LEU A 240 -12.01 31.00 -27.46
C LEU A 240 -11.77 31.17 -28.96
N THR A 241 -11.37 30.10 -29.66
CA THR A 241 -11.20 30.10 -31.12
C THR A 241 -12.52 30.35 -31.83
N THR A 242 -13.60 29.67 -31.41
CA THR A 242 -14.95 29.87 -31.94
C THR A 242 -15.43 31.33 -31.75
N LEU A 243 -15.21 31.88 -30.55
CA LEU A 243 -15.58 33.25 -30.23
C LEU A 243 -14.75 34.27 -30.99
N SER A 244 -13.42 34.05 -31.13
CA SER A 244 -12.52 34.91 -31.89
C SER A 244 -12.92 35.01 -33.37
N ALA A 245 -13.42 33.93 -33.95
CA ALA A 245 -13.87 33.92 -35.34
C ALA A 245 -15.23 34.61 -35.57
N ARG A 246 -16.07 34.72 -34.54
CA ARG A 246 -17.49 35.11 -34.68
C ARG A 246 -17.90 36.37 -33.95
N LEU A 247 -17.17 36.77 -32.90
CA LEU A 247 -17.43 38.04 -32.19
C LEU A 247 -16.81 39.21 -32.92
N PRO A 248 -17.39 40.42 -32.76
CA PRO A 248 -16.79 41.66 -33.30
C PRO A 248 -15.38 41.88 -32.73
N PRO A 249 -14.49 42.56 -33.49
CA PRO A 249 -13.16 42.89 -32.99
C PRO A 249 -13.21 43.67 -31.67
N GLY A 250 -12.42 43.26 -30.70
CA GLY A 250 -12.38 43.89 -29.36
C GLY A 250 -13.37 43.33 -28.34
N HIS A 251 -14.33 42.45 -28.74
CA HIS A 251 -15.27 41.79 -27.81
C HIS A 251 -14.67 40.60 -27.05
N LEU A 252 -13.59 39.99 -27.56
CA LEU A 252 -12.85 38.96 -26.86
C LEU A 252 -11.51 39.50 -26.39
N ARG A 253 -11.19 39.31 -25.12
CA ARG A 253 -9.91 39.68 -24.52
C ARG A 253 -9.37 38.56 -23.62
N GLN A 254 -8.04 38.40 -23.64
CA GLN A 254 -7.30 37.61 -22.69
C GLN A 254 -6.60 38.53 -21.69
N LEU A 255 -6.56 38.15 -20.42
CA LEU A 255 -5.74 38.76 -19.39
C LEU A 255 -4.65 37.77 -19.01
N ALA A 256 -3.40 38.19 -19.12
CA ALA A 256 -2.25 37.37 -18.78
C ALA A 256 -1.25 38.19 -17.94
N PRO A 257 -0.54 37.56 -17.00
CA PRO A 257 0.57 38.17 -16.29
C PRO A 257 1.65 38.62 -17.26
N ASP A 258 2.25 39.79 -16.97
CA ASP A 258 3.51 40.19 -17.60
C ASP A 258 4.67 39.48 -16.87
N TRP A 259 5.11 38.34 -17.42
CA TRP A 259 6.14 37.55 -16.81
C TRP A 259 7.49 38.24 -16.67
N ALA A 260 7.81 39.16 -17.58
CA ALA A 260 9.02 39.97 -17.45
C ALA A 260 8.96 40.88 -16.22
N ALA A 261 7.82 41.55 -16.00
CA ALA A 261 7.59 42.40 -14.83
C ALA A 261 7.49 41.55 -13.54
N VAL A 262 6.93 40.33 -13.59
CA VAL A 262 6.96 39.37 -12.46
C VAL A 262 8.40 39.02 -12.10
N GLY A 263 9.24 38.72 -13.08
CA GLY A 263 10.65 38.40 -12.87
C GLY A 263 11.45 39.58 -12.29
N GLU A 264 11.10 40.84 -12.61
CA GLU A 264 11.71 42.01 -12.00
C GLU A 264 11.35 42.21 -10.53
N GLN A 265 10.13 41.85 -10.15
CA GLN A 265 9.66 41.97 -8.76
C GLN A 265 10.15 40.86 -7.85
N VAL A 266 10.54 39.71 -8.41
CA VAL A 266 11.11 38.58 -7.67
C VAL A 266 12.50 38.26 -8.23
N PRO A 267 13.52 39.08 -7.96
CA PRO A 267 14.86 38.96 -8.55
C PRO A 267 15.53 37.63 -8.30
N LEU A 268 15.21 36.96 -7.18
CA LEU A 268 15.72 35.62 -6.86
C LEU A 268 15.25 34.58 -7.89
N LEU A 269 13.97 34.57 -8.21
CA LEU A 269 13.41 33.60 -9.15
C LEU A 269 13.94 33.83 -10.57
N ARG A 270 14.12 35.09 -10.96
CA ARG A 270 14.78 35.46 -12.21
C ARG A 270 16.24 35.00 -12.27
N ALA A 271 16.96 35.10 -11.16
CA ALA A 271 18.35 34.66 -11.08
C ALA A 271 18.47 33.10 -11.13
N ALA A 272 17.56 32.40 -10.47
CA ALA A 272 17.54 30.93 -10.41
C ALA A 272 17.06 30.33 -11.75
N TRP A 273 16.02 30.94 -12.35
CA TRP A 273 15.35 30.42 -13.54
C TRP A 273 15.25 31.48 -14.65
N PRO A 274 16.36 31.84 -15.29
CA PRO A 274 16.38 32.89 -16.34
C PRO A 274 15.52 32.52 -17.56
N GLU A 275 15.39 31.24 -17.85
CA GLU A 275 14.55 30.68 -18.91
C GLU A 275 13.06 31.01 -18.75
N PHE A 276 12.63 31.28 -17.53
CA PHE A 276 11.25 31.67 -17.22
C PHE A 276 10.87 33.05 -17.72
N VAL A 277 11.82 33.98 -17.77
CA VAL A 277 11.60 35.41 -18.12
C VAL A 277 11.62 35.60 -19.64
N ILE A 278 12.22 34.66 -20.39
CA ILE A 278 12.17 34.63 -21.82
C ILE A 278 10.82 34.10 -22.23
N GLU A 279 9.94 34.87 -22.76
CA GLU A 279 8.69 34.41 -23.35
C GLU A 279 9.00 33.31 -24.35
N PRO A 280 8.33 32.11 -24.22
CA PRO A 280 8.30 31.23 -25.38
C PRO A 280 7.71 32.07 -26.52
N ALA A 281 8.44 32.17 -27.60
CA ALA A 281 7.99 32.86 -28.80
C ALA A 281 6.54 32.43 -29.08
N THR A 282 5.61 33.35 -29.13
CA THR A 282 4.20 33.15 -29.41
C THR A 282 3.95 32.72 -30.86
N GLU A 283 5.02 32.48 -31.61
CA GLU A 283 4.96 31.83 -32.92
C GLU A 283 5.39 30.37 -32.76
N PRO A 284 4.52 29.42 -33.08
CA PRO A 284 5.01 28.12 -33.47
C PRO A 284 5.98 28.35 -34.58
N ALA A 285 7.22 27.88 -34.45
CA ALA A 285 8.20 27.93 -35.50
C ALA A 285 7.55 27.41 -36.79
N THR A 286 7.31 28.31 -37.73
CA THR A 286 6.76 28.00 -39.07
C THR A 286 7.85 27.47 -39.98
N GLU A 287 9.03 27.23 -39.48
CA GLU A 287 10.04 26.50 -40.22
C GLU A 287 9.80 25.00 -40.04
N PRO A 288 9.78 24.26 -41.12
CA PRO A 288 9.75 22.80 -41.04
C PRO A 288 11.00 22.37 -40.28
N VAL A 289 10.79 21.69 -39.15
CA VAL A 289 11.88 21.02 -38.41
C VAL A 289 12.63 20.19 -39.41
N THR A 290 13.90 20.53 -39.62
CA THR A 290 14.74 19.80 -40.58
C THR A 290 15.14 18.46 -39.95
N GLU A 291 15.41 17.46 -40.79
CA GLU A 291 15.85 16.13 -40.32
C GLU A 291 17.03 16.21 -39.35
N SER A 292 17.89 17.24 -39.44
CA SER A 292 19.03 17.46 -38.56
C SER A 292 18.62 17.89 -37.14
N ASP A 293 17.47 18.57 -36.95
CA ASP A 293 17.01 18.98 -35.61
C ASP A 293 16.35 17.81 -34.88
N ILE A 294 15.75 16.89 -35.63
CA ILE A 294 15.17 15.66 -35.05
C ILE A 294 16.26 14.65 -34.68
N GLU A 295 17.32 14.55 -35.49
CA GLU A 295 18.44 13.65 -35.22
C GLU A 295 19.24 14.09 -33.97
N SER A 296 19.44 15.39 -33.77
CA SER A 296 20.19 15.90 -32.59
C SER A 296 19.45 15.68 -31.27
N ASP A 297 18.12 15.77 -31.25
CA ASP A 297 17.31 15.49 -30.05
C ASP A 297 17.16 13.99 -29.79
N ILE A 298 17.10 13.17 -30.85
CA ILE A 298 17.02 11.69 -30.72
C ILE A 298 18.38 11.09 -30.34
N GLU A 299 19.50 11.61 -30.84
CA GLU A 299 20.83 11.15 -30.41
C GLU A 299 21.10 11.48 -28.94
N SER A 300 20.65 12.64 -28.45
CA SER A 300 20.79 13.02 -27.02
C SER A 300 19.97 12.14 -26.08
N ASP A 301 18.81 11.65 -26.51
CA ASP A 301 17.95 10.76 -25.71
C ASP A 301 18.33 9.26 -25.79
N ILE A 302 18.96 8.84 -26.91
CA ILE A 302 19.46 7.46 -27.06
C ILE A 302 20.78 7.26 -26.32
N GLU A 303 21.65 8.26 -26.25
CA GLU A 303 22.88 8.19 -25.43
C GLU A 303 22.57 8.20 -23.91
N ALA A 304 21.42 8.69 -23.47
CA ALA A 304 20.98 8.66 -22.06
C ALA A 304 20.43 7.29 -21.59
N GLY A 305 20.21 6.33 -22.50
CA GLY A 305 19.58 5.04 -22.21
C GLY A 305 20.51 3.80 -22.19
N GLY A 306 21.82 3.95 -22.32
CA GLY A 306 22.78 2.85 -22.40
C GLY A 306 23.77 2.80 -21.25
N GLU A 307 23.70 1.73 -20.47
CA GLU A 307 24.73 1.13 -19.59
C GLU A 307 25.57 2.06 -18.68
N HIS A 308 25.39 1.90 -17.38
CA HIS A 308 26.33 2.37 -16.37
C HIS A 308 27.76 1.90 -16.64
N PRO A 309 28.70 2.80 -16.83
CA PRO A 309 30.06 2.56 -16.37
C PRO A 309 30.40 3.50 -15.20
N ASP A 310 30.87 2.85 -14.16
CA ASP A 310 31.64 3.40 -13.07
C ASP A 310 32.80 4.26 -13.60
N HIS A 311 32.67 5.60 -13.64
CA HIS A 311 33.77 6.50 -13.88
C HIS A 311 33.72 7.74 -13.02
N GLY A 312 34.84 7.91 -12.32
CA GLY A 312 35.13 8.98 -11.44
C GLY A 312 35.02 10.38 -12.05
N LEU A 313 34.64 11.26 -11.18
CA LEU A 313 34.74 12.71 -11.16
C LEU A 313 35.75 13.32 -12.15
N ALA A 314 35.33 13.85 -13.28
CA ALA A 314 35.88 14.99 -13.98
C ALA A 314 35.03 15.30 -15.24
N GLY A 315 34.20 16.37 -15.19
CA GLY A 315 33.48 16.88 -16.35
C GLY A 315 32.29 17.80 -16.06
N ASP A 316 32.32 18.59 -14.96
CA ASP A 316 31.18 19.42 -14.51
C ASP A 316 31.40 20.93 -14.79
N ASP A 317 31.72 21.37 -15.98
CA ASP A 317 32.04 22.79 -16.16
C ASP A 317 31.13 23.63 -17.06
N VAL A 318 30.08 23.10 -17.69
CA VAL A 318 29.32 23.92 -18.64
C VAL A 318 28.01 24.54 -18.09
N PRO A 319 27.23 23.96 -17.13
CA PRO A 319 26.06 24.64 -16.57
C PRO A 319 26.33 25.70 -15.51
N HIS A 320 27.54 25.73 -14.91
CA HIS A 320 27.82 26.56 -13.75
C HIS A 320 28.45 27.94 -14.03
N ALA A 321 28.95 28.19 -15.24
CA ALA A 321 29.57 29.49 -15.56
C ALA A 321 28.60 30.68 -15.43
N GLY A 322 27.38 30.53 -15.91
CA GLY A 322 26.36 31.59 -15.78
C GLY A 322 25.74 31.72 -14.38
N LEU A 323 25.79 30.70 -13.53
CA LEU A 323 25.26 30.73 -12.16
C LEU A 323 26.05 31.66 -11.24
N ARG A 324 27.37 31.70 -11.35
CA ARG A 324 28.24 32.62 -10.55
C ARG A 324 27.98 34.09 -10.86
N GLU A 325 27.79 34.43 -12.13
CA GLU A 325 27.47 35.78 -12.55
C GLU A 325 26.08 36.20 -12.11
N ARG A 326 25.09 35.33 -12.26
CA ARG A 326 23.71 35.57 -11.81
C ARG A 326 23.64 35.73 -10.29
N ARG A 327 24.37 34.94 -9.52
CA ARG A 327 24.51 35.09 -8.07
C ARG A 327 25.09 36.44 -7.70
N ALA A 328 26.18 36.83 -8.33
CA ALA A 328 26.81 38.16 -8.09
C ALA A 328 25.88 39.29 -8.48
N ALA A 329 25.09 39.17 -9.53
CA ALA A 329 24.08 40.16 -9.94
C ALA A 329 22.94 40.25 -8.91
N TRP A 330 22.42 39.10 -8.44
CA TRP A 330 21.36 39.05 -7.42
C TRP A 330 21.82 39.62 -6.08
N GLN A 331 23.04 39.34 -5.63
CA GLN A 331 23.60 39.86 -4.39
C GLN A 331 23.72 41.39 -4.35
N ARG A 332 23.74 42.06 -5.52
CA ARG A 332 23.80 43.53 -5.67
C ARG A 332 22.41 44.15 -5.65
N GLN A 333 21.32 43.37 -5.72
CA GLN A 333 19.96 43.90 -5.72
C GLN A 333 19.32 43.91 -4.32
N PRO A 334 18.32 44.79 -4.05
CA PRO A 334 17.57 44.71 -2.80
C PRO A 334 16.96 43.30 -2.65
N ARG A 335 17.14 42.71 -1.49
CA ARG A 335 16.59 41.36 -1.18
C ARG A 335 15.07 41.45 -1.13
N GLY A 336 14.38 40.84 -2.09
CA GLY A 336 12.95 40.58 -2.03
C GLY A 336 12.62 39.41 -1.05
N PRO A 337 11.35 39.05 -0.87
CA PRO A 337 10.98 37.88 -0.09
C PRO A 337 11.64 36.63 -0.65
N MET A 338 12.25 35.85 0.24
CA MET A 338 12.96 34.60 -0.11
C MET A 338 12.21 33.45 0.52
N PRO A 339 12.04 32.31 -0.20
CA PRO A 339 11.50 31.10 0.40
C PRO A 339 12.50 30.50 1.40
N ASP A 340 11.99 30.03 2.54
CA ASP A 340 12.75 29.20 3.46
C ASP A 340 12.97 27.82 2.80
N ILE A 341 14.21 27.36 2.64
CA ILE A 341 14.47 26.01 2.14
C ILE A 341 14.69 25.09 3.34
N LEU A 342 13.73 24.17 3.53
CA LEU A 342 13.74 23.18 4.59
C LEU A 342 14.38 21.88 4.06
N HIS A 343 15.68 21.72 4.30
CA HIS A 343 16.43 20.57 3.84
C HIS A 343 16.55 19.51 4.93
N ALA A 344 16.21 18.25 4.61
CA ALA A 344 16.23 17.12 5.53
C ALA A 344 17.17 16.01 5.02
N ASP A 345 17.58 15.13 5.95
CA ASP A 345 18.42 13.97 5.65
C ASP A 345 17.58 12.69 5.42
N ASP A 346 16.31 12.71 5.85
CA ASP A 346 15.35 11.63 5.65
C ASP A 346 13.90 12.15 5.58
N ARG A 347 12.98 11.28 5.19
CA ARG A 347 11.55 11.60 5.00
C ARG A 347 10.84 11.98 6.30
N GLU A 348 11.14 11.32 7.40
CA GLU A 348 10.51 11.64 8.70
C GLU A 348 10.97 12.99 9.20
N ARG A 349 12.26 13.30 9.04
CA ARG A 349 12.83 14.61 9.39
C ARG A 349 12.21 15.72 8.56
N GLU A 350 12.01 15.49 7.25
CA GLU A 350 11.33 16.43 6.37
C GLU A 350 9.90 16.71 6.87
N ALA A 351 9.12 15.66 7.18
CA ALA A 351 7.77 15.82 7.72
C ALA A 351 7.73 16.61 9.02
N GLN A 352 8.70 16.38 9.92
CA GLN A 352 8.82 17.10 11.18
C GLN A 352 9.17 18.59 10.99
N LEU A 353 10.10 18.90 10.10
CA LEU A 353 10.48 20.28 9.77
C LEU A 353 9.28 21.07 9.22
N VAL A 354 8.53 20.45 8.31
CA VAL A 354 7.31 21.05 7.74
C VAL A 354 6.25 21.28 8.81
N ALA A 355 5.95 20.28 9.64
CA ALA A 355 4.98 20.41 10.73
C ALA A 355 5.38 21.52 11.72
N GLN A 356 6.67 21.64 12.03
CA GLN A 356 7.19 22.72 12.88
C GLN A 356 7.08 24.11 12.24
N TRP A 357 7.37 24.20 10.93
CA TRP A 357 7.22 25.48 10.22
C TRP A 357 5.78 25.96 10.26
N VAL A 358 4.80 25.08 9.95
CA VAL A 358 3.37 25.39 10.03
C VAL A 358 2.97 25.80 11.45
N HIS A 359 3.39 25.04 12.46
CA HIS A 359 3.05 25.33 13.85
C HIS A 359 3.62 26.68 14.31
N ARG A 360 4.87 27.00 13.97
CA ARG A 360 5.49 28.28 14.29
C ARG A 360 4.76 29.44 13.63
N ARG A 361 4.31 29.26 12.40
CA ARG A 361 3.57 30.29 11.67
C ARG A 361 2.23 30.58 12.34
N LEU A 362 1.49 29.54 12.72
CA LEU A 362 0.22 29.69 13.45
C LEU A 362 0.44 30.34 14.82
N ALA A 363 1.45 29.89 15.57
CA ALA A 363 1.78 30.45 16.88
C ALA A 363 2.19 31.93 16.80
N ALA A 364 2.89 32.36 15.75
CA ALA A 364 3.27 33.76 15.55
C ALA A 364 2.05 34.68 15.35
N ASP A 365 1.00 34.22 14.66
CA ASP A 365 -0.25 34.99 14.52
C ASP A 365 -0.99 35.10 15.86
N VAL A 366 -1.10 34.00 16.60
CA VAL A 366 -1.72 34.00 17.93
C VAL A 366 -0.96 34.91 18.88
N ALA A 367 0.38 34.89 18.91
CA ALA A 367 1.20 35.75 19.74
C ALA A 367 1.04 37.24 19.41
N ARG A 368 0.68 37.57 18.15
CA ARG A 368 0.37 38.95 17.71
C ARG A 368 -1.10 39.35 17.94
N GLY A 369 -1.91 38.48 18.56
CA GLY A 369 -3.35 38.68 18.78
C GLY A 369 -4.16 38.71 17.46
N ARG A 370 -3.67 38.03 16.42
CA ARG A 370 -4.34 37.93 15.12
C ARG A 370 -5.02 36.59 14.99
N THR A 371 -6.07 36.50 14.17
CA THR A 371 -6.61 35.23 13.70
C THR A 371 -5.55 34.53 12.85
N PRO A 372 -5.40 33.19 12.99
CA PRO A 372 -4.47 32.43 12.15
C PRO A 372 -4.68 32.71 10.66
N GLY A 373 -3.62 33.10 9.98
CA GLY A 373 -3.63 33.36 8.54
C GLY A 373 -3.82 32.04 7.74
N ARG A 374 -4.22 32.17 6.49
CA ARG A 374 -4.39 31.03 5.59
C ARG A 374 -3.02 30.50 5.15
N ILE A 375 -2.78 29.22 5.41
CA ILE A 375 -1.55 28.51 5.03
C ILE A 375 -1.88 27.48 3.97
N ALA A 376 -1.17 27.50 2.84
CA ALA A 376 -1.22 26.43 1.85
C ALA A 376 -0.03 25.49 2.00
N ILE A 377 -0.30 24.19 2.11
CA ILE A 377 0.69 23.12 1.93
C ILE A 377 0.47 22.57 0.52
N VAL A 378 1.36 22.93 -0.40
CA VAL A 378 1.31 22.44 -1.78
C VAL A 378 2.03 21.12 -1.86
N ALA A 379 1.26 20.01 -1.84
CA ALA A 379 1.78 18.68 -1.71
C ALA A 379 2.21 18.10 -3.06
N LEU A 380 3.52 17.94 -3.26
CA LEU A 380 4.09 17.24 -4.41
C LEU A 380 4.23 15.73 -4.11
N ASP A 381 4.68 15.37 -2.90
CA ASP A 381 4.77 14.00 -2.40
C ASP A 381 3.60 13.68 -1.48
N ARG A 382 2.65 12.88 -1.96
CA ARG A 382 1.43 12.51 -1.21
C ARG A 382 1.71 11.58 -0.02
N TRP A 383 2.78 10.81 -0.07
CA TRP A 383 3.15 9.96 1.04
C TRP A 383 3.69 10.79 2.21
N LEU A 384 4.55 11.76 1.88
CA LEU A 384 5.05 12.74 2.85
C LEU A 384 3.90 13.61 3.41
N ALA A 385 2.95 14.03 2.55
CA ALA A 385 1.77 14.78 2.93
C ALA A 385 0.93 14.10 4.02
N ARG A 386 0.73 12.77 3.90
CA ARG A 386 0.04 11.98 4.94
C ARG A 386 0.76 12.04 6.28
N ARG A 387 2.09 11.96 6.25
CA ARG A 387 2.88 12.02 7.48
C ARG A 387 2.84 13.39 8.14
N VAL A 388 2.97 14.46 7.35
CA VAL A 388 2.81 15.85 7.81
C VAL A 388 1.44 16.07 8.44
N ARG A 389 0.38 15.60 7.77
CA ARG A 389 -0.99 15.67 8.29
C ARG A 389 -1.10 14.98 9.65
N ALA A 390 -0.60 13.74 9.77
CA ALA A 390 -0.66 13.00 11.04
C ALA A 390 0.08 13.73 12.18
N LEU A 391 1.20 14.38 11.88
CA LEU A 391 1.95 15.17 12.87
C LEU A 391 1.17 16.42 13.29
N LEU A 392 0.55 17.14 12.35
CA LEU A 392 -0.22 18.35 12.62
C LEU A 392 -1.53 18.05 13.34
N GLU A 393 -2.29 17.02 12.94
CA GLU A 393 -3.51 16.58 13.62
C GLU A 393 -3.21 16.12 15.06
N ARG A 394 -2.11 15.40 15.27
CA ARG A 394 -1.63 15.04 16.61
C ARG A 394 -1.30 16.24 17.47
N ALA A 395 -0.85 17.35 16.87
CA ALA A 395 -0.62 18.62 17.54
C ALA A 395 -1.89 19.50 17.67
N GLY A 396 -3.07 18.98 17.29
CA GLY A 396 -4.35 19.68 17.34
C GLY A 396 -4.62 20.63 16.18
N VAL A 397 -3.82 20.58 15.10
CA VAL A 397 -4.02 21.37 13.89
C VAL A 397 -4.74 20.54 12.84
N LEU A 398 -6.01 20.84 12.59
CA LEU A 398 -6.79 20.23 11.52
C LEU A 398 -6.29 20.72 10.15
N ILE A 399 -6.44 19.90 9.12
CA ILE A 399 -6.06 20.24 7.75
C ILE A 399 -7.26 20.06 6.82
N ASP A 400 -7.53 21.08 6.01
CA ASP A 400 -8.46 21.01 4.89
C ASP A 400 -7.71 20.42 3.67
N ASP A 401 -7.77 19.10 3.50
CA ASP A 401 -7.11 18.40 2.38
C ASP A 401 -8.03 18.40 1.15
N ARG A 402 -7.76 19.33 0.24
CA ARG A 402 -8.54 19.53 -1.00
C ARG A 402 -8.20 18.52 -2.11
N GLU A 403 -7.07 17.86 -2.03
CA GLU A 403 -6.76 16.77 -2.94
C GLU A 403 -7.36 15.44 -2.45
N GLY A 404 -7.54 15.33 -1.13
CA GLY A 404 -8.04 14.12 -0.49
C GLY A 404 -7.03 12.96 -0.56
N TRP A 405 -7.45 11.80 -0.16
CA TRP A 405 -6.67 10.56 -0.27
C TRP A 405 -7.44 9.47 -0.98
N LEU A 406 -6.74 8.39 -1.33
CA LEU A 406 -7.37 7.27 -2.01
C LEU A 406 -8.50 6.69 -1.16
N LEU A 407 -9.68 6.55 -1.74
CA LEU A 407 -10.84 5.97 -1.06
C LEU A 407 -10.56 4.53 -0.62
N SER A 408 -9.70 3.79 -1.36
CA SER A 408 -9.23 2.43 -1.03
C SER A 408 -8.53 2.33 0.33
N THR A 409 -7.93 3.42 0.83
CA THR A 409 -7.20 3.44 2.10
C THR A 409 -8.08 3.73 3.32
N THR A 410 -9.37 3.96 3.13
CA THR A 410 -10.31 4.22 4.21
C THR A 410 -10.78 2.93 4.86
N VAL A 411 -11.10 3.00 6.16
CA VAL A 411 -11.69 1.86 6.88
C VAL A 411 -13.03 1.44 6.28
N ALA A 412 -13.76 2.38 5.69
CA ALA A 412 -15.01 2.12 4.98
C ALA A 412 -14.81 1.24 3.75
N ALA A 413 -13.80 1.54 2.92
CA ALA A 413 -13.45 0.70 1.77
C ALA A 413 -12.94 -0.68 2.23
N SER A 414 -12.11 -0.73 3.28
CA SER A 414 -11.63 -1.99 3.85
C SER A 414 -12.76 -2.88 4.36
N ALA A 415 -13.86 -2.32 4.86
CA ALA A 415 -15.03 -3.11 5.27
C ALA A 415 -15.73 -3.83 4.10
N VAL A 416 -15.73 -3.20 2.91
CA VAL A 416 -16.29 -3.78 1.69
C VAL A 416 -15.33 -4.78 1.07
N MET A 417 -14.06 -4.39 0.93
CA MET A 417 -13.03 -5.23 0.32
C MET A 417 -12.72 -6.46 1.16
N GLY A 418 -12.73 -6.35 2.50
CA GLY A 418 -12.47 -7.47 3.41
C GLY A 418 -13.41 -8.66 3.21
N TRP A 419 -14.67 -8.42 2.84
CA TRP A 419 -15.56 -9.52 2.44
C TRP A 419 -15.10 -10.19 1.14
N LEU A 420 -14.74 -9.41 0.14
CA LEU A 420 -14.28 -9.94 -1.15
C LEU A 420 -12.92 -10.65 -1.00
N ASP A 421 -12.06 -10.16 -0.11
CA ASP A 421 -10.79 -10.80 0.25
C ASP A 421 -11.00 -12.14 0.95
N ALA A 422 -11.97 -12.21 1.88
CA ALA A 422 -12.36 -13.47 2.51
C ALA A 422 -12.91 -14.48 1.50
N VAL A 423 -13.71 -14.01 0.51
CA VAL A 423 -14.23 -14.87 -0.56
C VAL A 423 -13.10 -15.33 -1.50
N ALA A 424 -12.21 -14.44 -1.90
CA ALA A 424 -11.09 -14.73 -2.82
C ALA A 424 -10.04 -15.67 -2.19
N SER A 425 -9.81 -15.55 -0.88
CA SER A 425 -8.90 -16.40 -0.11
C SER A 425 -9.50 -17.73 0.33
N ASP A 426 -10.67 -18.10 -0.16
CA ASP A 426 -11.44 -19.29 0.24
C ASP A 426 -11.72 -19.34 1.76
N GLY A 427 -12.07 -18.19 2.34
CA GLY A 427 -12.37 -18.05 3.76
C GLY A 427 -11.15 -18.20 4.67
N HIS A 428 -9.99 -17.67 4.24
CA HIS A 428 -8.79 -17.67 5.08
C HIS A 428 -9.07 -16.98 6.41
N TYR A 429 -8.61 -17.58 7.51
CA TYR A 429 -8.92 -17.13 8.86
C TYR A 429 -8.55 -15.66 9.11
N ASP A 430 -7.38 -15.22 8.63
CA ASP A 430 -6.89 -13.87 8.81
C ASP A 430 -7.77 -12.83 8.09
N ALA A 431 -8.16 -13.12 6.84
CA ALA A 431 -9.09 -12.28 6.08
C ALA A 431 -10.46 -12.18 6.78
N LEU A 432 -10.95 -13.29 7.34
CA LEU A 432 -12.21 -13.30 8.09
C LEU A 432 -12.09 -12.51 9.40
N LEU A 433 -11.02 -12.71 10.17
CA LEU A 433 -10.79 -11.96 11.41
C LEU A 433 -10.66 -10.47 11.14
N GLY A 434 -9.85 -10.07 10.15
CA GLY A 434 -9.71 -8.67 9.74
C GLY A 434 -11.04 -8.05 9.31
N TRP A 435 -11.89 -8.80 8.60
CA TRP A 435 -13.21 -8.33 8.22
C TRP A 435 -14.14 -8.15 9.44
N PHE A 436 -14.18 -9.12 10.36
CA PHE A 436 -14.99 -9.02 11.59
C PHE A 436 -14.48 -7.95 12.55
N ASP A 437 -13.21 -7.57 12.50
CA ASP A 437 -12.64 -6.49 13.31
C ASP A 437 -13.01 -5.09 12.79
N SER A 438 -13.57 -5.00 11.57
CA SER A 438 -14.05 -3.74 11.02
C SER A 438 -15.17 -3.12 11.88
N PRO A 439 -15.09 -1.81 12.19
CA PRO A 439 -16.13 -1.11 12.96
C PRO A 439 -17.50 -1.06 12.22
N PHE A 440 -17.50 -1.28 10.92
CA PHE A 440 -18.71 -1.30 10.11
C PHE A 440 -19.41 -2.67 10.09
N VAL A 441 -18.69 -3.74 10.38
CA VAL A 441 -19.20 -5.12 10.28
C VAL A 441 -19.76 -5.57 11.64
N ARG A 442 -21.07 -5.50 11.80
CA ARG A 442 -21.76 -5.98 13.01
C ARG A 442 -23.06 -6.66 12.58
N PRO A 443 -23.17 -7.98 12.57
CA PRO A 443 -24.42 -8.66 12.29
C PRO A 443 -25.52 -8.21 13.27
N ASP A 444 -26.62 -7.72 12.74
CA ASP A 444 -27.72 -7.12 13.55
C ASP A 444 -28.50 -8.09 14.43
N VAL A 445 -28.18 -9.38 14.39
CA VAL A 445 -29.00 -10.42 15.01
C VAL A 445 -28.92 -10.41 16.55
N ARG A 446 -27.84 -9.90 17.16
CA ARG A 446 -27.67 -9.60 18.59
C ARG A 446 -26.33 -8.89 18.80
N PRO A 447 -26.16 -8.03 19.84
CA PRO A 447 -24.90 -7.35 20.12
C PRO A 447 -23.68 -8.28 20.23
N ASP A 448 -23.91 -9.56 20.58
CA ASP A 448 -22.83 -10.56 20.75
C ASP A 448 -22.51 -11.36 19.47
N ALA A 449 -23.30 -11.23 18.41
CA ALA A 449 -23.16 -12.11 17.23
C ALA A 449 -21.83 -11.91 16.49
N GLN A 450 -21.33 -10.67 16.39
CA GLN A 450 -20.01 -10.37 15.82
C GLN A 450 -18.90 -11.01 16.66
N GLY A 451 -18.94 -10.80 17.94
CA GLY A 451 -17.97 -11.39 18.87
C GLY A 451 -18.01 -12.91 18.85
N ALA A 452 -19.20 -13.50 18.70
CA ALA A 452 -19.35 -14.96 18.59
C ALA A 452 -18.73 -15.49 17.28
N MET A 453 -18.96 -14.87 16.13
CA MET A 453 -18.37 -15.27 14.85
C MET A 453 -16.86 -15.11 14.84
N ARG A 454 -16.36 -13.96 15.32
CA ARG A 454 -14.93 -13.72 15.45
C ARG A 454 -14.25 -14.77 16.33
N ARG A 455 -14.80 -15.00 17.55
CA ARG A 455 -14.29 -16.03 18.47
C ARG A 455 -14.40 -17.45 17.89
N TRP A 456 -15.40 -17.72 17.07
CA TRP A 456 -15.53 -19.00 16.38
C TRP A 456 -14.39 -19.21 15.37
N VAL A 457 -14.15 -18.23 14.48
CA VAL A 457 -13.07 -18.32 13.48
C VAL A 457 -11.71 -18.43 14.19
N GLU A 458 -11.45 -17.60 15.20
CA GLU A 458 -10.23 -17.62 15.99
C GLU A 458 -9.99 -18.99 16.66
N ARG A 459 -11.02 -19.59 17.20
CA ARG A 459 -10.98 -20.92 17.79
C ARG A 459 -10.75 -22.01 16.75
N CYS A 460 -11.43 -21.94 15.60
CA CYS A 460 -11.19 -22.87 14.50
C CYS A 460 -9.72 -22.80 14.06
N ALA A 461 -9.16 -21.61 13.95
CA ALA A 461 -7.78 -21.39 13.55
C ALA A 461 -6.78 -21.92 14.61
N THR A 462 -6.98 -21.55 15.90
CA THR A 462 -6.00 -21.83 16.96
C THR A 462 -6.10 -23.23 17.55
N ARG A 463 -7.31 -23.81 17.65
CA ARG A 463 -7.55 -25.12 18.27
C ARG A 463 -7.68 -26.27 17.27
N HIS A 464 -8.21 -25.98 16.09
CA HIS A 464 -8.52 -27.00 15.09
C HIS A 464 -7.66 -26.88 13.82
N GLY A 465 -6.64 -26.01 13.82
CA GLY A 465 -5.73 -25.84 12.68
C GLY A 465 -6.41 -25.34 11.41
N TYR A 466 -7.57 -24.67 11.54
CA TYR A 466 -8.25 -24.12 10.38
C TYR A 466 -7.44 -22.98 9.76
N LEU A 467 -7.06 -23.13 8.53
CA LEU A 467 -6.39 -22.07 7.76
C LEU A 467 -7.33 -21.45 6.72
N ARG A 468 -7.99 -22.29 5.92
CA ARG A 468 -8.91 -21.88 4.84
C ARG A 468 -9.87 -23.02 4.48
N GLY A 469 -10.84 -22.70 3.61
CA GLY A 469 -11.87 -23.63 3.18
C GLY A 469 -13.15 -23.49 3.99
N TRP A 470 -14.20 -22.93 3.38
CA TRP A 470 -15.46 -22.60 4.04
C TRP A 470 -16.12 -23.77 4.79
N LEU A 471 -15.95 -25.01 4.28
CA LEU A 471 -16.46 -26.22 4.94
C LEU A 471 -15.71 -26.56 6.24
N GLY A 472 -14.45 -26.14 6.35
CA GLY A 472 -13.65 -26.32 7.55
C GLY A 472 -14.23 -25.56 8.75
N LEU A 473 -14.78 -24.36 8.52
CA LEU A 473 -15.47 -23.58 9.56
C LEU A 473 -16.67 -24.30 10.16
N ARG A 474 -17.35 -25.13 9.38
CA ARG A 474 -18.51 -25.94 9.84
C ARG A 474 -18.07 -27.15 10.66
N ARG A 475 -16.94 -27.74 10.32
CA ARG A 475 -16.39 -28.94 10.98
C ARG A 475 -15.64 -28.64 12.27
N GLY A 476 -15.18 -27.39 12.46
CA GLY A 476 -14.45 -26.97 13.65
C GLY A 476 -15.18 -27.07 14.98
N GLY A 477 -16.41 -27.63 15.00
CA GLY A 477 -17.17 -27.97 16.19
C GLY A 477 -17.25 -29.48 16.49
N SER A 478 -16.76 -30.35 15.58
CA SER A 478 -16.76 -31.80 15.85
C SER A 478 -15.49 -32.15 16.66
N ARG A 479 -15.67 -32.54 17.89
CA ARG A 479 -14.62 -33.12 18.76
C ARG A 479 -13.87 -34.23 18.01
N SER A 480 -12.54 -34.12 17.96
CA SER A 480 -11.71 -35.30 17.83
C SER A 480 -11.88 -36.13 19.11
N GLU A 481 -12.13 -37.43 18.99
CA GLU A 481 -12.27 -38.36 20.12
C GLU A 481 -11.01 -38.45 21.04
N SER A 482 -9.94 -37.71 20.69
CA SER A 482 -8.69 -37.67 21.45
C SER A 482 -8.58 -36.50 22.47
N ASP A 483 -9.53 -35.57 22.49
CA ASP A 483 -9.54 -34.45 23.44
C ASP A 483 -10.38 -34.80 24.69
N GLU A 484 -9.96 -35.81 25.47
CA GLU A 484 -10.34 -35.96 26.87
C GLU A 484 -9.63 -34.91 27.75
N GLN A 485 -9.90 -33.60 27.51
CA GLN A 485 -9.65 -32.60 28.53
C GLN A 485 -10.88 -32.47 29.42
N ASP A 486 -10.61 -32.44 30.74
CA ASP A 486 -11.55 -32.40 31.86
C ASP A 486 -12.81 -31.58 31.52
N PRO A 487 -14.03 -32.15 31.53
CA PRO A 487 -15.28 -31.48 31.25
C PRO A 487 -15.56 -30.28 32.17
N GLN A 488 -14.94 -30.25 33.35
CA GLN A 488 -15.09 -29.14 34.32
C GLN A 488 -14.28 -27.90 33.93
N GLN A 489 -13.18 -28.01 33.20
CA GLN A 489 -12.43 -26.85 32.69
C GLN A 489 -13.11 -26.19 31.48
N ALA A 490 -13.81 -26.95 30.66
CA ALA A 490 -14.57 -26.42 29.51
C ALA A 490 -15.79 -25.62 29.96
N LEU A 491 -16.46 -26.05 31.04
CA LEU A 491 -17.61 -25.35 31.61
C LEU A 491 -17.24 -24.03 32.32
N GLN A 492 -16.05 -23.93 32.90
CA GLN A 492 -15.57 -22.70 33.56
C GLN A 492 -15.14 -21.61 32.58
N GLN A 493 -14.85 -21.95 31.30
CA GLN A 493 -14.42 -21.00 30.27
C GLN A 493 -15.57 -20.51 29.37
N GLY A 494 -16.82 -20.89 29.63
CA GLY A 494 -18.00 -20.41 28.90
C GLY A 494 -17.97 -20.73 27.41
N ASP A 495 -17.50 -21.91 27.03
CA ASP A 495 -17.25 -22.30 25.65
C ASP A 495 -18.54 -22.79 24.96
N PRO A 496 -19.16 -22.03 24.04
CA PRO A 496 -20.29 -22.53 23.27
C PRO A 496 -19.77 -23.60 22.30
N ALA A 497 -20.04 -24.84 22.59
CA ALA A 497 -19.65 -26.00 21.76
C ALA A 497 -20.33 -26.05 20.37
N ALA A 498 -21.22 -25.12 20.07
CA ALA A 498 -21.97 -25.06 18.82
C ALA A 498 -21.54 -23.87 17.94
N PRO A 499 -21.51 -24.06 16.60
CA PRO A 499 -21.27 -22.96 15.67
C PRO A 499 -22.34 -21.87 15.84
N PRO A 500 -21.96 -20.58 15.66
CA PRO A 500 -22.92 -19.48 15.73
C PRO A 500 -24.01 -19.63 14.65
N ALA A 501 -25.26 -19.29 14.99
CA ALA A 501 -26.40 -19.35 14.05
C ALA A 501 -26.18 -18.51 12.76
N ALA A 502 -25.28 -17.52 12.84
CA ALA A 502 -24.90 -16.69 11.70
C ALA A 502 -23.96 -17.41 10.70
N LEU A 503 -23.36 -18.53 11.09
CA LEU A 503 -22.38 -19.25 10.26
C LEU A 503 -23.01 -19.78 8.95
N ASP A 504 -24.19 -20.38 9.02
CA ASP A 504 -24.85 -20.89 7.81
C ASP A 504 -25.14 -19.78 6.80
N ARG A 505 -25.58 -18.60 7.25
CA ARG A 505 -25.74 -17.42 6.38
C ARG A 505 -24.41 -16.96 5.76
N LEU A 506 -23.32 -16.95 6.54
CA LEU A 506 -22.00 -16.61 6.02
C LEU A 506 -21.58 -17.57 4.91
N LEU A 507 -21.76 -18.89 5.13
CA LEU A 507 -21.43 -19.93 4.16
C LEU A 507 -22.29 -19.81 2.88
N GLU A 508 -23.59 -19.57 3.01
CA GLU A 508 -24.50 -19.34 1.88
C GLU A 508 -24.10 -18.10 1.07
N ALA A 509 -23.81 -16.99 1.75
CA ALA A 509 -23.37 -15.75 1.13
C ALA A 509 -22.03 -15.94 0.39
N ALA A 510 -21.08 -16.63 1.00
CA ALA A 510 -19.81 -16.95 0.38
C ALA A 510 -19.98 -17.85 -0.86
N ALA A 511 -20.80 -18.88 -0.77
CA ALA A 511 -21.12 -19.76 -1.90
C ALA A 511 -21.78 -19.01 -3.06
N ALA A 512 -22.63 -18.02 -2.77
CA ALA A 512 -23.26 -17.18 -3.76
C ALA A 512 -22.27 -16.22 -4.43
N GLN A 513 -21.40 -15.57 -3.65
CA GLN A 513 -20.41 -14.61 -4.15
C GLN A 513 -19.29 -15.26 -4.98
N ARG A 514 -18.97 -16.54 -4.71
CA ARG A 514 -17.94 -17.33 -5.42
C ARG A 514 -18.34 -17.77 -6.83
N ARG A 515 -19.57 -17.54 -7.24
CA ARG A 515 -20.04 -17.91 -8.59
C ARG A 515 -19.53 -16.92 -9.63
N HIS A 516 -19.26 -17.43 -10.84
CA HIS A 516 -19.13 -16.60 -12.02
C HIS A 516 -20.54 -16.09 -12.38
N GLN A 517 -20.71 -14.78 -12.39
CA GLN A 517 -22.02 -14.16 -12.56
C GLN A 517 -21.89 -12.75 -13.14
N PRO A 518 -22.96 -12.15 -13.71
CA PRO A 518 -22.95 -10.79 -14.22
C PRO A 518 -22.58 -9.76 -13.14
N LEU A 519 -22.02 -8.61 -13.54
CA LEU A 519 -21.62 -7.52 -12.64
C LEU A 519 -22.74 -7.14 -11.66
N ARG A 520 -23.99 -7.01 -12.16
CA ARG A 520 -25.14 -6.66 -11.34
C ARG A 520 -25.39 -7.65 -10.21
N GLU A 521 -25.23 -8.96 -10.48
CA GLU A 521 -25.45 -9.99 -9.48
C GLU A 521 -24.36 -10.00 -8.41
N HIS A 522 -23.09 -9.75 -8.80
CA HIS A 522 -22.02 -9.54 -7.84
C HIS A 522 -22.31 -8.38 -6.90
N LEU A 523 -22.80 -7.24 -7.42
CA LEU A 523 -23.21 -6.08 -6.64
C LEU A 523 -24.41 -6.38 -5.74
N ASP A 524 -25.44 -7.12 -6.23
CA ASP A 524 -26.59 -7.50 -5.43
C ASP A 524 -26.21 -8.39 -4.25
N ARG A 525 -25.30 -9.36 -4.47
CA ARG A 525 -24.80 -10.23 -3.39
C ARG A 525 -23.98 -9.45 -2.38
N LEU A 526 -23.10 -8.57 -2.84
CA LEU A 526 -22.33 -7.69 -1.97
C LEU A 526 -23.26 -6.81 -1.10
N GLU A 527 -24.26 -6.16 -1.70
CA GLU A 527 -25.24 -5.34 -0.96
C GLU A 527 -26.06 -6.14 0.04
N GLN A 528 -26.44 -7.38 -0.29
CA GLN A 528 -27.12 -8.29 0.63
C GLN A 528 -26.26 -8.58 1.86
N VAL A 529 -24.97 -8.86 1.67
CA VAL A 529 -24.04 -9.11 2.78
C VAL A 529 -23.85 -7.85 3.61
N LEU A 530 -23.59 -6.71 3.00
CA LEU A 530 -23.44 -5.43 3.69
C LEU A 530 -24.71 -5.04 4.49
N GLY A 531 -25.89 -5.35 3.95
CA GLY A 531 -27.17 -5.18 4.65
C GLY A 531 -27.28 -6.11 5.85
N TRP A 532 -26.97 -7.39 5.67
CA TRP A 532 -27.06 -8.40 6.72
C TRP A 532 -26.12 -8.14 7.90
N VAL A 533 -24.87 -7.72 7.62
CA VAL A 533 -23.91 -7.38 8.69
C VAL A 533 -24.10 -5.95 9.23
N GLY A 534 -25.15 -5.24 8.82
CA GLY A 534 -25.43 -3.87 9.23
C GLY A 534 -24.42 -2.84 8.75
N ALA A 535 -23.50 -3.23 7.86
CA ALA A 535 -22.46 -2.35 7.34
C ALA A 535 -23.05 -1.22 6.48
N ARG A 536 -24.08 -1.49 5.68
CA ARG A 536 -24.69 -0.48 4.80
C ARG A 536 -25.18 0.75 5.56
N GLN A 537 -25.85 0.57 6.70
CA GLN A 537 -26.37 1.69 7.49
C GLN A 537 -25.24 2.50 8.14
N ARG A 538 -24.21 1.82 8.63
CA ARG A 538 -23.04 2.47 9.26
C ARG A 538 -22.19 3.20 8.21
N LEU A 539 -21.99 2.61 7.04
CA LEU A 539 -21.34 3.27 5.91
C LEU A 539 -22.12 4.52 5.47
N ALA A 540 -23.46 4.48 5.47
CA ALA A 540 -24.28 5.64 5.14
C ALA A 540 -24.16 6.78 6.17
N SER A 541 -23.82 6.50 7.42
CA SER A 541 -23.60 7.50 8.46
C SER A 541 -22.16 8.02 8.51
N ASP A 542 -21.24 7.33 7.86
CA ASP A 542 -19.82 7.70 7.74
C ASP A 542 -19.57 8.49 6.45
N GLU A 543 -18.64 9.44 6.49
CA GLU A 543 -18.37 10.30 5.35
C GLU A 543 -17.69 9.54 4.19
N ALA A 544 -16.64 8.78 4.47
CA ALA A 544 -15.99 7.91 3.48
C ALA A 544 -16.93 6.78 3.05
N GLY A 545 -17.74 6.27 3.99
CA GLY A 545 -18.75 5.24 3.73
C GLY A 545 -19.81 5.69 2.71
N ARG A 546 -20.27 6.95 2.80
CA ARG A 546 -21.19 7.51 1.77
C ARG A 546 -20.57 7.54 0.39
N GLN A 547 -19.28 7.88 0.29
CA GLN A 547 -18.56 7.89 -0.99
C GLN A 547 -18.36 6.48 -1.54
N VAL A 548 -18.06 5.48 -0.70
CA VAL A 548 -18.01 4.07 -1.10
C VAL A 548 -19.36 3.59 -1.62
N LEU A 549 -20.46 3.88 -0.92
CA LEU A 549 -21.80 3.52 -1.38
C LEU A 549 -22.19 4.23 -2.69
N ALA A 550 -21.80 5.49 -2.85
CA ALA A 550 -22.01 6.25 -4.08
C ALA A 550 -21.24 5.63 -5.27
N LEU A 551 -20.01 5.16 -5.03
CA LEU A 551 -19.20 4.45 -6.04
C LEU A 551 -19.87 3.13 -6.46
N LEU A 552 -20.37 2.32 -5.52
CA LEU A 552 -21.11 1.09 -5.84
C LEU A 552 -22.36 1.38 -6.66
N ALA A 553 -23.09 2.44 -6.31
CA ALA A 553 -24.26 2.88 -7.06
C ALA A 553 -23.90 3.40 -8.47
N ALA A 554 -22.77 4.10 -8.61
CA ALA A 554 -22.26 4.56 -9.90
C ALA A 554 -21.86 3.36 -10.78
N LEU A 555 -21.16 2.38 -10.20
CA LEU A 555 -20.75 1.15 -10.91
C LEU A 555 -21.99 0.36 -11.40
N ARG A 556 -23.04 0.29 -10.58
CA ARG A 556 -24.30 -0.35 -10.96
C ARG A 556 -24.96 0.35 -12.15
N ARG A 557 -25.04 1.69 -12.11
CA ARG A 557 -25.59 2.48 -13.22
C ARG A 557 -24.75 2.33 -14.48
N ALA A 558 -23.44 2.50 -14.36
CA ALA A 558 -22.52 2.40 -15.49
C ALA A 558 -22.57 1.01 -16.15
N GLY A 559 -22.67 -0.06 -15.36
CA GLY A 559 -22.83 -1.42 -15.89
C GLY A 559 -24.14 -1.62 -16.63
N ALA A 560 -25.24 -1.01 -16.16
CA ALA A 560 -26.52 -1.07 -16.85
C ALA A 560 -26.54 -0.23 -18.14
N GLU A 561 -25.92 0.96 -18.14
CA GLU A 561 -25.83 1.87 -19.29
C GLU A 561 -24.93 1.32 -20.40
N ALA A 562 -23.83 0.65 -20.03
CA ALA A 562 -22.91 0.03 -20.97
C ALA A 562 -23.39 -1.35 -21.48
N ASP A 563 -24.57 -1.79 -21.04
CA ASP A 563 -25.12 -3.15 -21.32
C ASP A 563 -24.13 -4.27 -21.01
N LEU A 564 -23.40 -4.08 -19.91
CA LEU A 564 -22.37 -5.00 -19.43
C LEU A 564 -22.99 -6.21 -18.73
N ASP A 565 -23.50 -7.15 -19.51
CA ASP A 565 -23.97 -8.44 -18.99
C ASP A 565 -22.85 -9.50 -18.94
N ARG A 566 -21.60 -9.03 -18.97
CA ARG A 566 -20.42 -9.91 -18.88
C ARG A 566 -20.40 -10.66 -17.55
N VAL A 567 -20.21 -11.96 -17.65
CA VAL A 567 -19.96 -12.83 -16.52
C VAL A 567 -18.53 -12.60 -16.01
N LEU A 568 -18.41 -12.15 -14.74
CA LEU A 568 -17.15 -11.93 -14.06
C LEU A 568 -16.88 -13.07 -13.07
N SER A 569 -15.63 -13.47 -12.95
CA SER A 569 -15.19 -14.27 -11.81
C SER A 569 -15.16 -13.41 -10.53
N PRO A 570 -15.21 -14.01 -9.33
CA PRO A 570 -15.07 -13.26 -8.07
C PRO A 570 -13.78 -12.43 -8.00
N ALA A 571 -12.67 -12.97 -8.53
CA ALA A 571 -11.39 -12.28 -8.56
C ALA A 571 -11.42 -11.05 -9.50
N GLU A 572 -12.06 -11.16 -10.65
CA GLU A 572 -12.26 -10.04 -11.57
C GLU A 572 -13.13 -8.94 -10.96
N PHE A 573 -14.24 -9.30 -10.33
CA PHE A 573 -15.11 -8.33 -9.65
C PHE A 573 -14.35 -7.61 -8.50
N ARG A 574 -13.61 -8.36 -7.68
CA ARG A 574 -12.75 -7.80 -6.63
C ARG A 574 -11.72 -6.83 -7.21
N GLY A 575 -10.99 -7.25 -8.25
CA GLY A 575 -9.97 -6.45 -8.92
C GLY A 575 -10.52 -5.16 -9.51
N LEU A 576 -11.69 -5.22 -10.17
CA LEU A 576 -12.38 -4.05 -10.70
C LEU A 576 -12.75 -3.06 -9.58
N LEU A 577 -13.36 -3.54 -8.49
CA LEU A 577 -13.75 -2.68 -7.38
C LEU A 577 -12.53 -2.08 -6.67
N ALA A 578 -11.45 -2.85 -6.47
CA ALA A 578 -10.20 -2.35 -5.91
C ALA A 578 -9.63 -1.21 -6.75
N THR A 579 -9.56 -1.38 -8.07
CA THR A 579 -9.09 -0.35 -9.01
C THR A 579 -9.92 0.93 -8.95
N LEU A 580 -11.25 0.80 -8.87
CA LEU A 580 -12.15 1.95 -8.77
C LEU A 580 -11.99 2.70 -7.43
N LEU A 581 -11.82 1.97 -6.33
CA LEU A 581 -11.55 2.57 -5.02
C LEU A 581 -10.20 3.30 -4.99
N GLU A 582 -9.18 2.77 -5.65
CA GLU A 582 -7.86 3.42 -5.77
C GLU A 582 -7.91 4.70 -6.63
N ARG A 583 -8.79 4.75 -7.61
CA ARG A 583 -8.97 5.93 -8.48
C ARG A 583 -9.85 6.99 -7.84
N SER A 584 -10.69 6.61 -6.89
CA SER A 584 -11.59 7.52 -6.19
C SER A 584 -10.86 8.24 -5.06
N ARG A 585 -11.16 9.53 -4.90
CA ARG A 585 -10.60 10.37 -3.84
C ARG A 585 -11.63 10.60 -2.74
N PHE A 586 -11.21 10.43 -1.50
CA PHE A 586 -11.97 10.82 -0.33
C PHE A 586 -11.61 12.25 0.07
N HIS A 587 -12.59 13.11 0.20
CA HIS A 587 -12.43 14.47 0.68
C HIS A 587 -13.19 14.62 2.01
N GLY A 588 -12.49 15.06 3.06
CA GLY A 588 -13.12 15.37 4.34
C GLY A 588 -13.66 16.80 4.37
N ASP A 589 -14.70 17.05 5.16
CA ASP A 589 -15.37 18.36 5.30
C ASP A 589 -14.67 19.30 6.33
N ALA A 590 -13.38 19.10 6.62
CA ALA A 590 -12.67 19.88 7.60
C ALA A 590 -12.48 21.33 7.13
N ILE A 591 -13.01 22.30 7.88
CA ILE A 591 -12.74 23.72 7.68
C ILE A 591 -11.53 24.10 8.52
N SER A 592 -10.43 24.50 7.87
CA SER A 592 -9.17 24.86 8.53
C SER A 592 -8.47 26.03 7.81
N PRO A 593 -7.74 26.88 8.53
CA PRO A 593 -6.86 27.86 7.91
C PRO A 593 -5.67 27.20 7.20
N VAL A 594 -5.34 25.92 7.53
CA VAL A 594 -4.29 25.14 6.89
C VAL A 594 -4.91 24.26 5.82
N GLN A 595 -4.60 24.54 4.56
CA GLN A 595 -5.12 23.84 3.40
C GLN A 595 -4.01 23.04 2.72
N MET A 596 -4.31 21.80 2.34
CA MET A 596 -3.41 20.98 1.54
C MET A 596 -3.98 20.85 0.13
N LEU A 597 -3.19 21.27 -0.85
CA LEU A 597 -3.65 21.49 -2.22
C LEU A 597 -2.62 20.96 -3.23
N PRO A 598 -3.04 20.50 -4.41
CA PRO A 598 -2.12 20.34 -5.54
C PRO A 598 -1.69 21.68 -6.11
N PRO A 599 -0.52 21.78 -6.79
CA PRO A 599 0.03 23.02 -7.32
C PRO A 599 -0.96 23.82 -8.18
N ALA A 600 -1.64 23.16 -9.10
CA ALA A 600 -2.57 23.80 -10.02
C ALA A 600 -3.79 24.45 -9.33
N GLN A 601 -4.22 23.91 -8.20
CA GLN A 601 -5.32 24.51 -7.43
C GLN A 601 -4.86 25.67 -6.53
N ALA A 602 -3.61 25.62 -6.06
CA ALA A 602 -3.06 26.64 -5.20
C ALA A 602 -2.64 27.90 -5.98
N ALA A 603 -2.21 27.75 -7.24
CA ALA A 603 -1.77 28.84 -8.09
C ALA A 603 -2.85 29.93 -8.24
N GLY A 604 -2.44 31.18 -8.10
CA GLY A 604 -3.34 32.34 -8.21
C GLY A 604 -4.23 32.63 -7.00
N GLN A 605 -4.29 31.74 -5.99
CA GLN A 605 -5.00 31.98 -4.73
C GLN A 605 -4.19 32.88 -3.77
N HIS A 606 -4.87 33.42 -2.79
CA HIS A 606 -4.24 34.21 -1.72
C HIS A 606 -4.00 33.37 -0.48
N PHE A 607 -2.75 33.26 -0.07
CA PHE A 607 -2.33 32.68 1.19
C PHE A 607 -1.38 33.62 1.92
N ASP A 608 -1.50 33.66 3.24
CA ASP A 608 -0.56 34.42 4.07
C ASP A 608 0.81 33.73 4.10
N ALA A 609 0.79 32.38 3.96
CA ALA A 609 2.00 31.57 3.84
C ALA A 609 1.78 30.37 2.92
N VAL A 610 2.82 30.01 2.16
CA VAL A 610 2.82 28.86 1.24
C VAL A 610 4.01 27.96 1.55
N LEU A 611 3.80 26.67 1.64
CA LEU A 611 4.86 25.66 1.75
C LEU A 611 4.72 24.64 0.62
N VAL A 612 5.73 24.53 -0.22
CA VAL A 612 5.85 23.49 -1.25
C VAL A 612 6.52 22.28 -0.61
N LEU A 613 5.80 21.15 -0.58
CA LEU A 613 6.16 19.96 0.17
C LEU A 613 6.71 18.87 -0.75
N GLY A 614 7.95 18.42 -0.48
CA GLY A 614 8.54 17.26 -1.14
C GLY A 614 9.10 17.56 -2.53
N ALA A 615 9.85 18.67 -2.67
CA ALA A 615 10.45 19.10 -3.93
C ALA A 615 11.69 18.27 -4.29
N ALA A 616 11.48 16.98 -4.63
CA ALA A 616 12.51 16.04 -5.00
C ALA A 616 12.66 15.89 -6.51
N ASP A 617 13.82 15.37 -6.93
CA ASP A 617 14.08 14.96 -8.30
C ASP A 617 13.07 13.88 -8.74
N GLY A 618 12.62 13.93 -10.00
CA GLY A 618 11.56 13.07 -10.51
C GLY A 618 10.14 13.39 -9.99
N VAL A 619 9.98 14.30 -9.01
CA VAL A 619 8.71 14.79 -8.49
C VAL A 619 8.43 16.21 -8.94
N LEU A 620 9.47 17.02 -9.03
CA LEU A 620 9.41 18.40 -9.54
C LEU A 620 10.54 18.63 -10.56
N PRO A 621 10.24 18.84 -11.86
CA PRO A 621 8.89 18.81 -12.45
C PRO A 621 8.26 17.41 -12.42
N ALA A 622 6.95 17.36 -12.19
CA ALA A 622 6.21 16.10 -12.27
C ALA A 622 6.19 15.58 -13.72
N PRO A 623 6.39 14.27 -13.93
CA PRO A 623 6.32 13.70 -15.27
C PRO A 623 4.93 13.90 -15.89
N VAL A 624 4.90 14.01 -17.22
CA VAL A 624 3.61 14.06 -17.94
C VAL A 624 2.95 12.67 -17.82
N PRO A 625 1.64 12.61 -17.49
CA PRO A 625 0.93 11.33 -17.42
C PRO A 625 1.12 10.53 -18.72
N ASP A 626 1.45 9.26 -18.56
CA ASP A 626 1.55 8.36 -19.69
C ASP A 626 0.22 8.21 -20.42
N LEU A 627 0.26 8.36 -21.72
CA LEU A 627 -0.84 8.00 -22.61
C LEU A 627 -0.42 6.73 -23.35
N PRO A 628 -1.14 5.62 -23.21
CA PRO A 628 -0.82 4.40 -23.93
C PRO A 628 -0.70 4.67 -25.43
N LEU A 629 0.29 4.08 -26.07
CA LEU A 629 0.53 4.19 -27.52
C LEU A 629 0.93 5.59 -28.03
N VAL A 630 1.08 6.60 -27.16
CA VAL A 630 1.41 7.98 -27.56
C VAL A 630 2.70 8.43 -26.90
N ASN A 631 3.80 8.36 -27.66
CA ASN A 631 5.13 8.82 -27.26
C ASN A 631 5.30 10.35 -27.42
N GLN A 632 6.43 10.91 -26.96
CA GLN A 632 6.70 12.36 -27.01
C GLN A 632 6.67 12.97 -28.43
N PRO A 633 7.30 12.36 -29.46
CA PRO A 633 7.20 12.85 -30.85
C PRO A 633 5.75 12.89 -31.34
N LEU A 634 4.96 11.86 -31.07
CA LEU A 634 3.55 11.83 -31.46
C LEU A 634 2.72 12.88 -30.71
N ARG A 635 3.02 13.14 -29.42
CA ARG A 635 2.40 14.25 -28.67
C ARG A 635 2.65 15.59 -29.32
N LEU A 636 3.90 15.86 -29.74
CA LEU A 636 4.26 17.10 -30.41
C LEU A 636 3.50 17.26 -31.74
N MET A 637 3.45 16.21 -32.57
CA MET A 637 2.72 16.19 -33.84
C MET A 637 1.22 16.39 -33.69
N LEU A 638 0.65 15.92 -32.58
CA LEU A 638 -0.78 16.04 -32.26
C LEU A 638 -1.11 17.30 -31.47
N GLY A 639 -0.11 18.14 -31.12
CA GLY A 639 -0.33 19.33 -30.29
C GLY A 639 -0.72 19.03 -28.85
N LEU A 640 -0.38 17.82 -28.36
CA LEU A 640 -0.64 17.39 -26.98
C LEU A 640 0.47 17.90 -26.03
N PRO A 641 0.21 18.01 -24.71
CA PRO A 641 1.22 18.40 -23.74
C PRO A 641 2.44 17.47 -23.79
N THR A 642 3.61 18.05 -24.00
CA THR A 642 4.92 17.40 -23.95
C THR A 642 5.55 17.54 -22.57
N ALA A 643 6.63 16.82 -22.28
CA ALA A 643 7.40 16.96 -21.04
C ALA A 643 7.89 18.41 -20.87
N ALA A 644 8.42 19.03 -21.91
CA ALA A 644 8.91 20.40 -21.89
C ALA A 644 7.80 21.43 -21.62
N SER A 645 6.66 21.34 -22.31
CA SER A 645 5.53 22.26 -22.11
C SER A 645 4.90 22.11 -20.71
N SER A 646 4.84 20.88 -20.20
CA SER A 646 4.35 20.60 -18.83
C SER A 646 5.31 21.13 -17.78
N ALA A 647 6.61 20.94 -17.91
CA ALA A 647 7.62 21.49 -17.02
C ALA A 647 7.56 23.01 -16.99
N ALA A 648 7.49 23.67 -18.15
CA ALA A 648 7.35 25.13 -18.23
C ALA A 648 6.08 25.63 -17.52
N GLN A 649 4.97 24.91 -17.61
CA GLN A 649 3.74 25.25 -16.90
C GLN A 649 3.88 25.08 -15.38
N GLN A 650 4.44 23.98 -14.91
CA GLN A 650 4.70 23.75 -13.49
C GLN A 650 5.64 24.80 -12.89
N GLN A 651 6.63 25.26 -13.66
CA GLN A 651 7.52 26.33 -13.24
C GLN A 651 6.78 27.66 -13.08
N ARG A 652 5.86 28.00 -14.00
CA ARG A 652 4.99 29.19 -13.87
C ARG A 652 4.11 29.10 -12.63
N ASP A 653 3.50 27.96 -12.38
CA ASP A 653 2.66 27.75 -11.20
C ASP A 653 3.48 27.91 -9.90
N LEU A 654 4.68 27.34 -9.85
CA LEU A 654 5.59 27.50 -8.72
C LEU A 654 6.00 28.94 -8.50
N VAL A 655 6.35 29.67 -9.55
CA VAL A 655 6.70 31.10 -9.47
C VAL A 655 5.54 31.93 -8.93
N LEU A 656 4.31 31.72 -9.42
CA LEU A 656 3.13 32.40 -8.90
C LEU A 656 2.89 32.08 -7.42
N LEU A 657 3.00 30.82 -7.02
CA LEU A 657 2.84 30.41 -5.62
C LEU A 657 3.82 31.15 -4.70
N LEU A 658 5.09 31.19 -5.08
CA LEU A 658 6.15 31.84 -4.28
C LEU A 658 6.04 33.36 -4.31
N ALA A 659 5.65 33.94 -5.44
CA ALA A 659 5.54 35.40 -5.60
C ALA A 659 4.31 36.00 -4.91
N LEU A 660 3.19 35.25 -4.85
CA LEU A 660 1.93 35.76 -4.29
C LEU A 660 1.78 35.51 -2.78
N ALA A 661 2.64 34.71 -2.17
CA ALA A 661 2.62 34.42 -0.73
C ALA A 661 3.30 35.56 0.06
N GLY A 662 2.79 35.84 1.27
CA GLY A 662 3.47 36.72 2.21
C GLY A 662 4.75 36.12 2.78
N GLU A 663 4.72 34.84 3.06
CA GLU A 663 5.86 34.02 3.46
C GLU A 663 5.83 32.72 2.65
N SER A 664 6.98 32.19 2.27
CA SER A 664 7.06 30.94 1.50
C SER A 664 8.15 30.04 2.02
N ALA A 665 7.93 28.72 1.88
CA ALA A 665 8.92 27.71 2.19
C ALA A 665 8.86 26.58 1.15
N ILE A 666 9.98 25.89 0.98
CA ILE A 666 10.09 24.71 0.13
C ILE A 666 10.77 23.61 0.94
N SER A 667 10.19 22.44 1.05
CA SER A 667 10.85 21.29 1.66
C SER A 667 11.44 20.35 0.62
N CYS A 668 12.64 19.85 0.93
CA CYS A 668 13.35 18.86 0.11
C CYS A 668 14.22 17.99 1.02
N ARG A 669 14.71 16.88 0.49
CA ARG A 669 15.62 15.99 1.22
C ARG A 669 16.72 15.42 0.34
N THR A 670 17.84 15.06 0.99
CA THR A 670 18.87 14.19 0.43
C THR A 670 18.91 12.93 1.28
N ASP A 671 18.29 11.86 0.79
CA ASP A 671 18.22 10.58 1.51
C ASP A 671 19.00 9.51 0.76
N PRO A 672 20.21 9.14 1.26
CA PRO A 672 21.03 8.10 0.63
C PRO A 672 20.38 6.71 0.69
N GLY A 673 19.43 6.50 1.63
CA GLY A 673 18.77 5.21 1.83
C GLY A 673 17.77 4.87 0.73
N ASP A 674 17.04 5.86 0.20
CA ASP A 674 16.09 5.70 -0.90
C ASP A 674 16.54 6.37 -2.21
N GLY A 675 17.75 6.96 -2.23
CA GLY A 675 18.34 7.62 -3.40
C GLY A 675 17.72 8.97 -3.77
N THR A 676 16.88 9.54 -2.89
CA THR A 676 16.19 10.81 -3.15
C THR A 676 17.17 11.99 -3.11
N ARG A 677 17.03 12.90 -4.07
CA ARG A 677 17.76 14.17 -4.17
C ARG A 677 16.78 15.34 -4.30
N PRO A 678 17.18 16.56 -3.93
CA PRO A 678 16.41 17.76 -4.27
C PRO A 678 16.21 17.89 -5.77
N SER A 679 15.10 18.49 -6.17
CA SER A 679 14.88 18.88 -7.57
C SER A 679 15.99 19.83 -8.04
N ALA A 680 16.44 19.69 -9.29
CA ALA A 680 17.40 20.58 -9.92
C ALA A 680 16.94 22.08 -9.88
N TRP A 681 15.64 22.34 -9.83
CA TRP A 681 15.12 23.69 -9.65
C TRP A 681 15.44 24.25 -8.27
N ILE A 682 15.37 23.43 -7.23
CA ILE A 682 15.68 23.82 -5.85
C ILE A 682 17.19 23.94 -5.65
N GLU A 683 17.98 23.05 -6.22
CA GLU A 683 19.47 23.18 -6.21
C GLU A 683 19.94 24.49 -6.83
N ARG A 684 19.28 24.96 -7.91
CA ARG A 684 19.56 26.29 -8.49
C ARG A 684 19.20 27.43 -7.54
N LEU A 685 18.08 27.34 -6.81
CA LEU A 685 17.72 28.34 -5.79
C LEU A 685 18.76 28.38 -4.67
N GLU A 686 19.17 27.23 -4.15
CA GLU A 686 20.22 27.11 -3.13
C GLU A 686 21.56 27.68 -3.60
N ALA A 687 21.94 27.41 -4.84
CA ALA A 687 23.17 27.92 -5.42
C ALA A 687 23.20 29.46 -5.57
N ILE A 688 22.05 30.09 -5.77
CA ILE A 688 21.93 31.56 -5.85
C ILE A 688 21.93 32.19 -4.45
N THR A 689 21.26 31.59 -3.47
CA THR A 689 21.02 32.21 -2.15
C THR A 689 22.25 32.31 -1.25
N ALA A 690 23.33 31.59 -1.50
CA ALA A 690 24.62 31.68 -0.79
C ALA A 690 24.62 31.39 0.73
N GLU A 691 23.48 31.44 1.36
CA GLU A 691 23.29 30.96 2.74
C GLU A 691 23.03 29.48 2.61
N GLY A 692 23.94 28.67 3.13
CA GLY A 692 23.80 27.21 3.07
C GLY A 692 22.45 26.74 3.58
N PRO A 693 22.05 25.52 3.27
CA PRO A 693 20.73 24.99 3.62
C PRO A 693 20.47 25.21 5.12
N MET A 694 19.22 25.53 5.45
CA MET A 694 18.76 25.79 6.83
C MET A 694 18.77 24.49 7.67
N ARG A 695 19.86 23.68 7.51
CA ARG A 695 20.01 22.37 8.17
C ARG A 695 19.99 22.49 9.70
N ASP A 696 20.47 23.59 10.26
CA ASP A 696 20.72 23.70 11.70
C ASP A 696 19.89 24.76 12.43
N ARG A 697 19.08 25.57 11.74
CA ARG A 697 18.32 26.67 12.38
C ARG A 697 16.99 26.25 12.99
N ILE A 698 16.47 25.09 12.64
CA ILE A 698 15.27 24.57 13.27
C ILE A 698 15.68 23.56 14.35
N MET A 699 16.10 24.10 15.47
CA MET A 699 16.16 23.28 16.69
C MET A 699 14.75 22.87 17.08
N LEU A 700 14.53 21.56 17.17
CA LEU A 700 13.33 21.03 17.83
C LEU A 700 13.27 21.61 19.25
N PRO A 701 12.24 22.33 19.66
CA PRO A 701 12.03 22.62 21.07
C PRO A 701 11.70 21.27 21.74
N GLY A 702 12.62 20.81 22.52
CA GLY A 702 12.56 19.51 23.14
C GLY A 702 13.61 18.60 22.51
N GLN A 703 14.86 18.77 22.91
CA GLN A 703 15.64 17.57 23.16
C GLN A 703 14.66 16.64 23.89
N CYS A 704 14.24 15.54 23.25
CA CYS A 704 13.74 14.40 23.97
C CYS A 704 14.78 14.22 25.09
N ARG A 705 14.37 14.54 26.32
CA ARG A 705 15.20 14.26 27.47
C ARG A 705 15.60 12.82 27.25
N GLN A 706 16.88 12.58 26.98
CA GLN A 706 17.38 11.22 26.98
C GLN A 706 16.99 10.72 28.35
N ILE A 707 15.91 9.96 28.40
CA ILE A 707 15.57 9.19 29.58
C ILE A 707 16.77 8.27 29.65
N GLU A 708 17.69 8.58 30.60
CA GLU A 708 18.72 7.62 30.96
C GLU A 708 18.00 6.30 31.18
N SER A 709 18.21 5.37 30.28
CA SER A 709 17.62 4.05 30.42
C SER A 709 18.18 3.51 31.72
N MET A 710 17.36 3.41 32.78
CA MET A 710 17.77 2.67 33.97
C MET A 710 18.20 1.28 33.50
N PRO A 711 19.44 0.85 33.79
CA PRO A 711 19.89 -0.46 33.40
C PRO A 711 18.91 -1.49 34.01
N ALA A 712 18.24 -2.24 33.14
CA ALA A 712 17.35 -3.30 33.61
C ALA A 712 18.22 -4.37 34.30
N THR A 713 17.84 -4.75 35.51
CA THR A 713 18.50 -5.85 36.23
C THR A 713 18.01 -7.21 35.69
N ARG A 714 18.90 -8.17 35.61
CA ARG A 714 18.56 -9.55 35.28
C ARG A 714 17.49 -10.09 36.23
N PRO A 715 16.31 -10.53 35.75
CA PRO A 715 15.30 -11.08 36.65
C PRO A 715 15.81 -12.38 37.32
N SER A 716 15.65 -12.44 38.62
CA SER A 716 16.05 -13.60 39.44
C SER A 716 15.06 -13.81 40.58
N PRO A 717 13.76 -13.96 40.26
CA PRO A 717 12.74 -14.28 41.30
C PRO A 717 12.92 -15.69 41.84
N SER A 718 12.24 -16.00 42.95
CA SER A 718 12.13 -17.36 43.49
C SER A 718 10.73 -17.94 43.27
N LEU A 719 10.64 -19.25 43.25
CA LEU A 719 9.38 -19.99 43.22
C LEU A 719 8.91 -20.29 44.64
N ALA A 720 7.67 -19.98 44.95
CA ALA A 720 7.13 -20.25 46.26
C ALA A 720 6.92 -21.74 46.55
N ARG A 721 6.58 -22.53 45.52
CA ARG A 721 6.38 -23.96 45.63
C ARG A 721 6.51 -24.64 44.26
N LEU A 722 7.17 -25.78 44.23
CA LEU A 722 7.24 -26.60 43.01
C LEU A 722 5.87 -27.16 42.64
N PRO A 723 5.55 -27.26 41.33
CA PRO A 723 4.40 -28.02 40.85
C PRO A 723 4.50 -29.52 41.24
N GLU A 724 3.38 -30.12 41.58
CA GLU A 724 3.33 -31.54 41.94
C GLU A 724 3.62 -32.51 40.78
N ARG A 725 3.41 -32.02 39.55
CA ARG A 725 3.71 -32.76 38.31
C ARG A 725 4.55 -31.91 37.38
N LEU A 726 5.56 -32.49 36.82
CA LEU A 726 6.47 -31.89 35.86
C LEU A 726 6.64 -32.83 34.66
N SER A 727 6.78 -32.29 33.47
CA SER A 727 7.17 -33.06 32.29
C SER A 727 8.70 -33.21 32.21
N VAL A 728 9.21 -34.17 31.46
CA VAL A 728 10.64 -34.28 31.13
C VAL A 728 11.13 -32.96 30.52
N GLY A 729 10.37 -32.33 29.62
CA GLY A 729 10.71 -31.01 29.04
C GLY A 729 10.73 -29.86 30.07
N SER A 730 10.00 -29.99 31.21
CA SER A 730 10.10 -29.02 32.30
C SER A 730 11.49 -29.04 32.96
N ILE A 731 12.08 -30.22 33.09
CA ILE A 731 13.44 -30.38 33.64
C ILE A 731 14.47 -29.81 32.67
N GLU A 732 14.34 -30.04 31.38
CA GLU A 732 15.22 -29.43 30.37
C GLU A 732 15.16 -27.89 30.44
N ARG A 733 13.95 -27.31 30.56
CA ARG A 733 13.78 -25.85 30.73
C ARG A 733 14.44 -25.34 32.01
N LEU A 734 14.32 -26.11 33.12
CA LEU A 734 14.94 -25.72 34.38
C LEU A 734 16.48 -25.65 34.26
N LEU A 735 17.07 -26.60 33.57
CA LEU A 735 18.52 -26.71 33.40
C LEU A 735 19.06 -25.66 32.42
N ASP A 736 18.31 -25.38 31.32
CA ASP A 736 18.70 -24.34 30.37
C ASP A 736 18.52 -22.93 30.98
N CYS A 737 17.34 -22.64 31.53
CA CYS A 737 17.00 -21.33 32.06
C CYS A 737 15.98 -21.44 33.22
N PRO A 738 16.44 -21.33 34.50
CA PRO A 738 15.54 -21.36 35.65
C PRO A 738 14.39 -20.35 35.56
N PHE A 739 14.60 -19.16 35.03
CA PHE A 739 13.55 -18.16 34.84
C PHE A 739 12.49 -18.64 33.85
N ARG A 740 12.89 -19.33 32.75
CA ARG A 740 11.95 -19.88 31.77
C ARG A 740 11.08 -20.97 32.41
N PHE A 741 11.66 -21.84 33.19
CA PHE A 741 10.94 -22.85 33.96
C PHE A 741 9.95 -22.19 34.93
N LEU A 742 10.40 -21.21 35.73
CA LEU A 742 9.53 -20.48 36.64
C LEU A 742 8.32 -19.86 35.89
N ALA A 743 8.57 -19.19 34.76
CA ALA A 743 7.50 -18.55 33.99
C ALA A 743 6.51 -19.56 33.40
N GLN A 744 7.02 -20.61 32.74
CA GLN A 744 6.19 -21.54 31.98
C GLN A 744 5.59 -22.66 32.86
N ASP A 745 6.33 -23.19 33.81
CA ASP A 745 5.91 -24.30 34.64
C ASP A 745 5.44 -23.87 36.04
N GLY A 746 6.08 -22.85 36.62
CA GLY A 746 5.69 -22.28 37.92
C GLY A 746 4.48 -21.36 37.81
N TRP A 747 4.57 -20.30 37.04
CA TRP A 747 3.46 -19.33 36.83
C TRP A 747 2.47 -19.76 35.75
N ARG A 748 2.75 -20.82 35.00
CA ARG A 748 1.93 -21.35 33.93
C ARG A 748 1.63 -20.37 32.82
N LEU A 749 2.57 -19.46 32.56
CA LEU A 749 2.45 -18.52 31.45
C LEU A 749 2.57 -19.29 30.13
N ARG A 750 1.59 -19.14 29.28
CA ARG A 750 1.56 -19.75 27.95
C ARG A 750 1.54 -18.66 26.91
N GLU A 751 2.31 -18.84 25.87
CA GLU A 751 2.16 -18.04 24.66
C GLU A 751 0.83 -18.42 24.00
N PRO A 752 0.00 -17.45 23.57
CA PRO A 752 -1.20 -17.78 22.82
C PRO A 752 -0.81 -18.57 21.56
N SER A 753 -1.61 -19.55 21.21
CA SER A 753 -1.40 -20.28 19.95
C SER A 753 -1.67 -19.35 18.78
N GLU A 754 -0.67 -19.10 17.95
CA GLU A 754 -0.84 -18.40 16.70
C GLU A 754 -1.29 -19.40 15.61
N ALA A 755 -2.21 -18.98 14.78
CA ALA A 755 -2.51 -19.67 13.55
C ALA A 755 -1.39 -19.38 12.54
N VAL A 756 -0.78 -20.44 12.02
CA VAL A 756 0.33 -20.33 11.07
C VAL A 756 -0.03 -21.04 9.77
N ASP A 757 0.37 -20.44 8.65
CA ASP A 757 0.07 -20.97 7.31
C ASP A 757 0.86 -22.24 6.97
N GLN A 758 1.93 -22.51 7.73
CA GLN A 758 2.78 -23.68 7.53
C GLN A 758 3.05 -24.36 8.87
N PRO A 759 2.99 -25.69 8.93
CA PRO A 759 3.32 -26.43 10.13
C PRO A 759 4.77 -26.17 10.54
N GLY A 760 4.97 -26.00 11.83
CA GLY A 760 6.30 -25.86 12.39
C GLY A 760 7.04 -27.19 12.49
N LYS A 761 8.31 -27.12 12.92
CA LYS A 761 9.14 -28.31 13.16
C LYS A 761 8.53 -29.26 14.20
N ARG A 762 7.75 -28.74 15.12
CA ARG A 762 7.09 -29.50 16.19
C ARG A 762 5.96 -30.37 15.65
N GLU A 763 5.07 -29.80 14.84
CA GLU A 763 3.95 -30.50 14.23
C GLU A 763 4.46 -31.62 13.30
N ARG A 764 5.49 -31.32 12.50
CA ARG A 764 6.16 -32.34 11.68
C ARG A 764 6.78 -33.48 12.50
N GLY A 765 7.35 -33.17 13.66
CA GLY A 765 7.84 -34.19 14.58
C GLY A 765 6.73 -35.11 15.04
N GLN A 766 5.57 -34.60 15.40
CA GLN A 766 4.41 -35.37 15.86
C GLN A 766 3.90 -36.37 14.78
N TRP A 767 3.83 -35.95 13.51
CA TRP A 767 3.43 -36.87 12.44
C TRP A 767 4.38 -38.05 12.29
N VAL A 768 5.67 -37.76 12.36
CA VAL A 768 6.69 -38.79 12.22
C VAL A 768 6.57 -39.82 13.35
N HIS A 769 6.38 -39.36 14.58
CA HIS A 769 6.19 -40.26 15.74
C HIS A 769 4.92 -41.10 15.56
N GLU A 770 3.79 -40.53 15.17
CA GLU A 770 2.55 -41.25 14.90
C GLU A 770 2.72 -42.27 13.77
N ILE A 771 3.38 -41.90 12.66
CA ILE A 771 3.62 -42.83 11.55
C ILE A 771 4.45 -44.02 12.01
N LEU A 772 5.52 -43.77 12.76
CA LEU A 772 6.42 -44.81 13.19
C LEU A 772 5.79 -45.73 14.27
N GLU A 773 5.04 -45.15 15.21
CA GLU A 773 4.27 -45.92 16.20
C GLU A 773 3.28 -46.86 15.50
N ARG A 774 2.41 -46.30 14.64
CA ARG A 774 1.42 -47.08 13.89
C ARG A 774 2.08 -48.15 13.04
N PHE A 775 3.19 -47.82 12.38
CA PHE A 775 3.94 -48.81 11.57
C PHE A 775 4.37 -50.04 12.39
N HIS A 776 5.00 -49.80 13.54
CA HIS A 776 5.45 -50.94 14.38
C HIS A 776 4.30 -51.70 15.02
N VAL A 777 3.26 -51.01 15.48
CA VAL A 777 2.07 -51.64 16.06
C VAL A 777 1.36 -52.50 15.01
N GLU A 778 1.16 -52.00 13.79
CA GLU A 778 0.49 -52.73 12.73
C GLU A 778 1.36 -53.88 12.18
N ALA A 779 2.66 -53.69 12.07
CA ALA A 779 3.58 -54.74 11.67
C ALA A 779 3.59 -55.89 12.70
N ALA A 780 3.60 -55.55 13.99
CA ALA A 780 3.49 -56.55 15.07
C ALA A 780 2.14 -57.28 15.05
N ALA A 781 1.02 -56.58 14.90
CA ALA A 781 -0.32 -57.15 14.81
C ALA A 781 -0.47 -58.11 13.62
N ARG A 782 0.24 -57.86 12.52
CA ARG A 782 0.25 -58.71 11.32
C ARG A 782 1.35 -59.78 11.34
N ALA A 783 2.09 -59.88 12.46
CA ALA A 783 3.23 -60.79 12.61
C ALA A 783 4.26 -60.68 11.46
N MET A 784 4.50 -59.49 10.95
CA MET A 784 5.44 -59.24 9.86
C MET A 784 6.88 -59.28 10.35
N PRO A 785 7.75 -60.14 9.79
CA PRO A 785 9.13 -60.20 10.21
C PRO A 785 9.92 -59.01 9.67
N PHE A 786 10.79 -58.43 10.51
CA PHE A 786 11.73 -57.38 10.09
C PHE A 786 12.98 -58.01 9.47
N GLU A 787 12.83 -58.56 8.25
CA GLU A 787 13.87 -59.25 7.51
C GLU A 787 13.95 -58.67 6.07
N ARG A 788 15.13 -58.88 5.44
CA ARG A 788 15.32 -58.43 4.04
C ARG A 788 14.30 -59.00 3.06
N ALA A 789 13.85 -60.23 3.29
CA ALA A 789 12.83 -60.88 2.45
C ALA A 789 11.46 -60.19 2.53
N ALA A 790 11.13 -59.60 3.66
CA ALA A 790 9.87 -58.87 3.90
C ALA A 790 9.93 -57.37 3.62
N ARG A 791 11.11 -56.83 3.20
CA ARG A 791 11.35 -55.39 3.04
C ARG A 791 10.28 -54.71 2.17
N GLY A 792 9.86 -55.32 1.05
CA GLY A 792 8.85 -54.78 0.15
C GLY A 792 7.46 -54.67 0.80
N ALA A 793 7.08 -55.65 1.61
CA ALA A 793 5.81 -55.64 2.36
C ALA A 793 5.83 -54.61 3.50
N LEU A 794 6.95 -54.47 4.20
CA LEU A 794 7.17 -53.44 5.23
C LEU A 794 7.14 -52.04 4.64
N GLN A 795 7.77 -51.84 3.46
CA GLN A 795 7.75 -50.57 2.74
C GLN A 795 6.33 -50.19 2.29
N ALA A 796 5.57 -51.12 1.78
CA ALA A 796 4.19 -50.88 1.38
C ALA A 796 3.31 -50.47 2.58
N LEU A 797 3.48 -51.13 3.72
CA LEU A 797 2.79 -50.76 4.97
C LEU A 797 3.15 -49.39 5.43
N LEU A 798 4.45 -49.06 5.53
CA LEU A 798 4.94 -47.76 5.98
C LEU A 798 4.49 -46.62 5.05
N LEU A 799 4.52 -46.81 3.72
CA LEU A 799 4.01 -45.86 2.75
C LEU A 799 2.49 -45.68 2.85
N GLY A 800 1.74 -46.76 3.10
CA GLY A 800 0.29 -46.68 3.29
C GLY A 800 -0.07 -45.79 4.48
N ILE A 801 0.54 -46.03 5.64
CA ILE A 801 0.34 -45.26 6.86
C ILE A 801 0.78 -43.80 6.65
N THR A 802 1.95 -43.60 6.00
CA THR A 802 2.45 -42.25 5.66
C THR A 802 1.42 -41.49 4.84
N ASN A 803 0.83 -42.11 3.82
CA ASN A 803 -0.15 -41.48 2.97
C ASN A 803 -1.45 -41.15 3.72
N GLU A 804 -1.93 -42.02 4.59
CA GLU A 804 -3.11 -41.78 5.41
C GLU A 804 -2.92 -40.58 6.33
N VAL A 805 -1.81 -40.53 7.08
CA VAL A 805 -1.49 -39.42 7.98
C VAL A 805 -1.31 -38.13 7.19
N ALA A 806 -0.54 -38.15 6.09
CA ALA A 806 -0.32 -37.00 5.26
C ALA A 806 -1.62 -36.46 4.66
N LEU A 807 -2.52 -37.30 4.16
CA LEU A 807 -3.81 -36.85 3.61
C LEU A 807 -4.69 -36.23 4.69
N ARG A 808 -4.68 -36.73 5.90
CA ARG A 808 -5.41 -36.15 7.03
C ARG A 808 -4.86 -34.77 7.37
N GLU A 809 -3.55 -34.64 7.49
CA GLU A 809 -2.90 -33.37 7.84
C GLU A 809 -3.00 -32.32 6.72
N MET A 810 -2.90 -32.77 5.46
CA MET A 810 -3.16 -31.87 4.32
C MET A 810 -4.60 -31.40 4.24
N ALA A 811 -5.56 -32.26 4.58
CA ALA A 811 -6.99 -31.90 4.62
C ALA A 811 -7.31 -30.90 5.75
N SER A 812 -6.53 -30.88 6.82
CA SER A 812 -6.62 -29.88 7.90
C SER A 812 -5.87 -28.57 7.58
N GLY A 813 -5.13 -28.54 6.47
CA GLY A 813 -4.27 -27.40 6.10
C GLY A 813 -2.91 -27.38 6.82
N ALA A 814 -2.64 -28.39 7.67
CA ALA A 814 -1.44 -28.46 8.50
C ALA A 814 -0.26 -29.21 7.86
N GLY A 815 -0.37 -29.66 6.59
CA GLY A 815 0.68 -30.38 5.89
C GLY A 815 0.94 -29.86 4.48
N THR A 816 2.18 -29.95 4.02
CA THR A 816 2.59 -29.59 2.67
C THR A 816 3.12 -30.78 1.87
N LEU A 817 2.98 -30.71 0.53
CA LEU A 817 3.58 -31.74 -0.36
C LEU A 817 5.10 -31.80 -0.23
N GLY A 818 5.76 -30.65 0.07
CA GLY A 818 7.20 -30.58 0.28
C GLY A 818 7.65 -31.41 1.48
N GLU A 819 6.96 -31.27 2.62
CA GLU A 819 7.27 -32.02 3.86
C GLU A 819 7.02 -33.52 3.69
N LEU A 820 5.95 -33.87 2.99
CA LEU A 820 5.70 -35.26 2.64
C LEU A 820 6.81 -35.85 1.77
N ALA A 821 7.32 -35.11 0.79
CA ALA A 821 8.41 -35.51 -0.07
C ALA A 821 9.73 -35.68 0.74
N GLU A 822 10.03 -34.74 1.65
CA GLU A 822 11.17 -34.86 2.56
C GLU A 822 11.08 -36.08 3.46
N TRP A 823 9.92 -36.35 4.07
CA TRP A 823 9.70 -37.51 4.89
C TRP A 823 9.85 -38.83 4.10
N ARG A 824 9.23 -38.90 2.91
CA ARG A 824 9.35 -40.07 2.04
C ARG A 824 10.79 -40.40 1.69
N ALA A 825 11.65 -39.40 1.54
CA ALA A 825 13.06 -39.63 1.25
C ALA A 825 13.84 -40.23 2.42
N THR A 826 13.29 -40.27 3.64
CA THR A 826 13.91 -40.91 4.82
C THR A 826 13.50 -42.34 5.04
N LEU A 827 12.41 -42.82 4.39
CA LEU A 827 11.78 -44.10 4.70
C LEU A 827 12.69 -45.31 4.41
N ASP A 828 13.41 -45.30 3.30
CA ASP A 828 14.30 -46.38 2.92
C ASP A 828 15.43 -46.55 3.92
N GLY A 829 16.06 -45.45 4.37
CA GLY A 829 17.10 -45.46 5.38
C GLY A 829 16.59 -45.96 6.74
N TYR A 830 15.33 -45.59 7.09
CA TYR A 830 14.71 -46.09 8.31
C TYR A 830 14.44 -47.58 8.27
N LEU A 831 13.87 -48.10 7.16
CA LEU A 831 13.60 -49.52 6.98
C LEU A 831 14.87 -50.36 7.01
N ASP A 832 15.94 -49.92 6.36
CA ASP A 832 17.21 -50.60 6.35
C ASP A 832 17.84 -50.65 7.75
N TRP A 833 17.71 -49.58 8.52
CA TRP A 833 18.09 -49.53 9.92
C TRP A 833 17.23 -50.48 10.76
N ALA A 834 15.90 -50.46 10.63
CA ALA A 834 14.98 -51.29 11.41
C ALA A 834 15.16 -52.78 11.16
N ILE A 835 15.42 -53.19 9.91
CA ILE A 835 15.73 -54.58 9.55
C ILE A 835 17.09 -55.01 10.12
N GLY A 836 18.11 -54.15 9.99
CA GLY A 836 19.44 -54.42 10.57
C GLY A 836 19.42 -54.51 12.09
N ASP A 837 18.61 -53.69 12.71
CA ASP A 837 18.43 -53.60 14.15
C ASP A 837 17.71 -54.86 14.70
N ALA A 838 16.68 -55.35 14.02
CA ALA A 838 16.00 -56.59 14.34
C ALA A 838 16.93 -57.83 14.20
N ALA A 839 17.79 -57.82 13.17
CA ALA A 839 18.83 -58.83 13.01
C ALA A 839 19.86 -58.77 14.17
N GLY A 840 20.06 -57.62 14.79
CA GLY A 840 20.86 -57.43 16.01
C GLY A 840 20.16 -57.86 17.31
N GLY A 841 18.95 -58.44 17.24
CA GLY A 841 18.23 -59.02 18.39
C GLY A 841 17.23 -58.08 19.07
N TRP A 842 17.07 -56.84 18.58
CA TRP A 842 16.11 -55.90 19.15
C TRP A 842 14.70 -56.09 18.61
N ARG A 843 13.69 -56.15 19.50
CA ARG A 843 12.29 -56.31 19.14
C ARG A 843 11.46 -55.16 19.68
N PHE A 844 10.62 -54.58 18.87
CA PHE A 844 9.66 -53.55 19.29
C PHE A 844 8.76 -54.08 20.41
N LEU A 845 8.68 -53.39 21.52
CA LEU A 845 7.83 -53.70 22.67
C LEU A 845 6.64 -52.78 22.76
N ALA A 846 6.86 -51.46 22.71
CA ALA A 846 5.82 -50.45 22.79
C ALA A 846 6.27 -49.14 22.15
N GLY A 847 5.29 -48.37 21.60
CA GLY A 847 5.45 -46.99 21.14
C GLY A 847 4.65 -46.02 22.00
N GLU A 848 5.07 -44.75 22.03
CA GLU A 848 4.38 -43.65 22.68
C GLU A 848 3.88 -43.98 24.12
N GLN A 849 4.69 -44.74 24.83
CA GLN A 849 4.33 -45.24 26.13
C GLN A 849 4.49 -44.23 27.24
N ALA A 850 3.39 -43.90 27.94
CA ALA A 850 3.44 -43.03 29.12
C ALA A 850 4.14 -43.71 30.29
N GLY A 851 4.99 -42.98 30.99
CA GLY A 851 5.68 -43.44 32.20
C GLY A 851 5.92 -42.32 33.19
N THR A 852 6.16 -42.66 34.44
CA THR A 852 6.34 -41.68 35.52
C THR A 852 7.57 -42.02 36.37
N LEU A 853 8.19 -40.99 36.92
CA LEU A 853 9.27 -41.09 37.92
C LEU A 853 8.91 -40.21 39.12
N ASP A 854 8.72 -40.81 40.30
CA ASP A 854 8.49 -40.11 41.53
C ASP A 854 9.83 -39.74 42.21
N VAL A 855 10.07 -38.44 42.42
CA VAL A 855 11.26 -37.91 43.07
C VAL A 855 10.86 -37.36 44.41
N SER A 856 11.45 -37.91 45.49
CA SER A 856 11.08 -37.52 46.85
C SER A 856 12.29 -36.98 47.61
N TRP A 857 12.04 -35.99 48.53
CA TRP A 857 13.01 -35.42 49.46
C TRP A 857 12.28 -35.09 50.77
N SER A 858 13.01 -34.68 51.77
CA SER A 858 12.43 -34.20 53.03
C SER A 858 12.94 -32.82 53.35
N ASP A 859 12.03 -31.92 53.67
CA ASP A 859 12.31 -30.58 54.19
C ASP A 859 11.88 -30.42 55.65
N GLU A 860 11.98 -29.19 56.21
CA GLU A 860 11.52 -28.86 57.59
C GLU A 860 10.01 -29.03 57.80
N HIS A 861 9.22 -29.15 56.73
CA HIS A 861 7.77 -29.31 56.76
C HIS A 861 7.31 -30.76 56.52
N GLY A 862 8.26 -31.69 56.32
CA GLY A 862 8.00 -33.09 56.11
C GLY A 862 8.38 -33.67 54.72
N PRO A 863 7.91 -34.88 54.40
CA PRO A 863 8.22 -35.48 53.12
C PRO A 863 7.51 -34.77 51.94
N ARG A 864 8.28 -34.57 50.90
CA ARG A 864 7.84 -33.91 49.68
C ARG A 864 8.12 -34.81 48.47
N SER A 865 7.28 -34.74 47.47
CA SER A 865 7.50 -35.45 46.20
C SER A 865 7.00 -34.67 44.98
N VAL A 866 7.65 -34.86 43.86
CA VAL A 866 7.27 -34.37 42.57
C VAL A 866 7.25 -35.55 41.61
N ARG A 867 6.19 -35.64 40.81
CA ARG A 867 6.07 -36.68 39.77
C ARG A 867 6.54 -36.10 38.45
N ILE A 868 7.54 -36.70 37.83
CA ILE A 868 7.99 -36.41 36.48
C ILE A 868 7.27 -37.36 35.53
N GLU A 869 6.54 -36.79 34.59
CA GLU A 869 5.78 -37.54 33.58
C GLU A 869 6.55 -37.46 32.23
N GLY A 870 6.71 -38.60 31.59
CA GLY A 870 7.36 -38.74 30.29
C GLY A 870 6.58 -39.67 29.37
N ARG A 871 6.79 -39.50 28.07
CA ARG A 871 6.25 -40.38 27.03
C ARG A 871 7.41 -40.90 26.22
N LEU A 872 7.63 -42.22 26.24
CA LEU A 872 8.73 -42.86 25.54
C LEU A 872 8.29 -43.09 24.08
N ASP A 873 9.03 -42.54 23.13
CA ASP A 873 8.67 -42.66 21.69
C ASP A 873 8.69 -44.12 21.24
N ARG A 874 9.70 -44.88 21.69
CA ARG A 874 9.82 -46.29 21.40
C ARG A 874 10.58 -47.02 22.51
N LEU A 875 10.05 -48.14 22.92
CA LEU A 875 10.67 -49.10 23.81
C LEU A 875 10.87 -50.43 23.08
N ASP A 876 12.09 -50.94 23.12
CA ASP A 876 12.44 -52.22 22.55
C ASP A 876 12.92 -53.20 23.63
N GLN A 877 12.74 -54.51 23.37
CA GLN A 877 13.25 -55.59 24.16
C GLN A 877 14.41 -56.31 23.43
N GLY A 878 15.55 -56.36 24.07
CA GLY A 878 16.68 -57.19 23.64
C GLY A 878 17.05 -58.25 24.66
N ASP A 879 18.07 -59.07 24.39
CA ASP A 879 18.52 -60.14 25.29
C ASP A 879 19.10 -59.64 26.60
N ALA A 880 19.75 -58.49 26.61
CA ALA A 880 20.40 -57.88 27.78
C ALA A 880 19.45 -56.93 28.58
N GLY A 881 18.34 -56.56 28.07
CA GLY A 881 17.37 -55.65 28.70
C GLY A 881 16.58 -54.77 27.74
N LEU A 882 16.03 -53.68 28.26
CA LEU A 882 15.23 -52.72 27.52
C LEU A 882 16.13 -51.68 26.81
N ARG A 883 15.68 -51.21 25.66
CA ARG A 883 16.26 -50.10 24.97
C ARG A 883 15.21 -49.01 24.78
N VAL A 884 15.57 -47.75 25.12
CA VAL A 884 14.77 -46.56 24.88
C VAL A 884 15.28 -45.86 23.64
N VAL A 885 14.41 -45.62 22.70
CA VAL A 885 14.71 -44.90 21.45
C VAL A 885 13.87 -43.63 21.40
N ASP A 886 14.51 -42.46 21.23
CA ASP A 886 13.87 -41.19 21.04
C ASP A 886 14.13 -40.68 19.61
N TYR A 887 13.08 -40.43 18.82
CA TYR A 887 13.17 -40.05 17.43
C TYR A 887 13.50 -38.59 17.28
N LYS A 888 14.47 -38.24 16.44
CA LYS A 888 14.86 -36.85 16.18
C LYS A 888 15.08 -36.56 14.70
N LEU A 889 14.43 -35.49 14.20
CA LEU A 889 14.64 -34.94 12.86
C LEU A 889 15.81 -33.94 12.81
N GLY A 890 16.54 -33.77 13.90
CA GLY A 890 17.62 -32.80 14.07
C GLY A 890 18.97 -33.22 13.48
N SER A 891 19.93 -32.28 13.50
CA SER A 891 21.31 -32.50 13.01
C SER A 891 22.07 -33.54 13.84
N PRO A 892 22.60 -34.62 13.25
CA PRO A 892 23.33 -35.67 13.97
C PRO A 892 24.56 -35.13 14.76
N PRO A 893 25.37 -34.19 14.27
CA PRO A 893 26.49 -33.63 15.04
C PRO A 893 26.05 -32.99 16.37
N ARG A 894 24.94 -32.22 16.36
CA ARG A 894 24.40 -31.60 17.58
C ARG A 894 23.93 -32.65 18.59
N LEU A 895 23.17 -33.64 18.11
CA LEU A 895 22.64 -34.73 18.96
C LEU A 895 23.75 -35.60 19.52
N LYS A 896 24.82 -35.86 18.77
CA LYS A 896 26.01 -36.56 19.24
C LYS A 896 26.73 -35.76 20.37
N ALA A 897 26.83 -34.44 20.20
CA ALA A 897 27.42 -33.59 21.23
C ALA A 897 26.59 -33.57 22.51
N ILE A 898 25.26 -33.57 22.42
CA ILE A 898 24.38 -33.65 23.59
C ILE A 898 24.46 -35.02 24.23
N ALA A 899 24.31 -36.11 23.48
CA ALA A 899 24.35 -37.46 24.00
C ALA A 899 25.69 -37.85 24.62
N ALA A 900 26.79 -37.30 24.13
CA ALA A 900 28.16 -37.54 24.70
C ALA A 900 28.34 -36.90 26.06
N THR A 901 27.44 -36.03 26.53
CA THR A 901 27.51 -35.35 27.83
C THR A 901 26.28 -35.73 28.63
N PRO A 902 26.29 -36.84 29.40
CA PRO A 902 25.12 -37.32 30.12
C PRO A 902 24.46 -36.31 31.03
N GLU A 903 25.23 -35.35 31.59
CA GLU A 903 24.74 -34.27 32.45
C GLU A 903 23.89 -33.23 31.67
N ARG A 904 24.07 -33.19 30.37
CA ARG A 904 23.29 -32.29 29.46
C ARG A 904 22.17 -33.02 28.73
N ALA A 905 22.21 -34.34 28.70
CA ALA A 905 21.23 -35.19 28.01
C ALA A 905 20.05 -35.57 28.94
N ALA A 906 19.46 -34.58 29.61
CA ALA A 906 18.42 -34.75 30.59
C ALA A 906 17.24 -35.60 30.08
N GLN A 907 16.78 -35.38 28.85
CA GLN A 907 15.69 -36.12 28.25
C GLN A 907 15.99 -37.63 28.20
N LEU A 908 17.15 -38.00 27.66
CA LEU A 908 17.54 -39.39 27.58
C LEU A 908 17.72 -40.05 28.94
N ALA A 909 18.38 -39.35 29.89
CA ALA A 909 18.61 -39.85 31.24
C ALA A 909 17.26 -40.09 31.98
N LEU A 910 16.32 -39.13 31.91
CA LEU A 910 15.01 -39.26 32.52
C LEU A 910 14.18 -40.37 31.89
N TYR A 911 14.24 -40.53 30.57
CA TYR A 911 13.58 -41.63 29.88
C TYR A 911 14.17 -42.97 30.30
N GLY A 912 15.49 -43.06 30.48
CA GLY A 912 16.15 -44.26 31.06
C GLY A 912 15.68 -44.55 32.47
N LEU A 913 15.57 -43.54 33.34
CA LEU A 913 15.06 -43.71 34.71
C LEU A 913 13.57 -44.14 34.72
N ILE A 914 12.74 -43.59 33.86
CA ILE A 914 11.33 -43.99 33.71
C ILE A 914 11.22 -45.44 33.24
N ALA A 915 12.00 -45.84 32.21
CA ALA A 915 12.00 -47.20 31.70
C ALA A 915 12.57 -48.19 32.70
N SER A 916 13.49 -47.80 33.59
CA SER A 916 14.05 -48.67 34.63
C SER A 916 12.99 -49.18 35.62
N GLY A 917 11.84 -48.51 35.73
CA GLY A 917 10.67 -49.02 36.47
C GLY A 917 9.98 -50.25 35.87
N GLN A 918 10.26 -50.56 34.59
CA GLN A 918 9.67 -51.66 33.85
C GLN A 918 10.65 -52.83 33.65
N GLY A 919 11.94 -52.62 33.83
CA GLY A 919 12.97 -53.63 33.67
C GLY A 919 14.37 -53.04 33.57
N ARG A 920 15.38 -53.91 33.47
CA ARG A 920 16.75 -53.44 33.28
C ARG A 920 16.90 -52.73 31.95
N VAL A 921 17.43 -51.53 31.95
CA VAL A 921 17.71 -50.74 30.76
C VAL A 921 19.14 -50.95 30.25
N ASP A 922 19.27 -51.49 29.06
CA ASP A 922 20.58 -51.78 28.46
C ASP A 922 21.09 -50.60 27.60
N LYS A 923 20.15 -49.91 26.87
CA LYS A 923 20.51 -48.80 26.00
C LYS A 923 19.48 -47.70 26.04
N VAL A 924 19.99 -46.45 25.95
CA VAL A 924 19.15 -45.26 25.76
C VAL A 924 19.82 -44.38 24.69
N GLY A 925 19.07 -43.81 23.76
CA GLY A 925 19.67 -42.92 22.76
C GLY A 925 18.68 -42.30 21.79
N TYR A 926 19.21 -41.43 20.98
CA TYR A 926 18.50 -40.81 19.87
C TYR A 926 18.58 -41.66 18.61
N LEU A 927 17.50 -41.71 17.85
CA LEU A 927 17.52 -42.19 16.47
C LEU A 927 17.30 -41.01 15.54
N THR A 928 18.35 -40.65 14.80
CA THR A 928 18.26 -39.53 13.86
C THR A 928 17.68 -39.99 12.54
N LEU A 929 16.66 -39.28 12.05
CA LEU A 929 15.95 -39.57 10.82
C LEU A 929 16.30 -38.50 9.79
N GLN A 930 17.19 -38.82 8.86
CA GLN A 930 17.62 -37.91 7.78
C GLN A 930 17.56 -38.60 6.43
N ARG A 931 17.51 -37.82 5.36
CA ARG A 931 17.34 -38.28 3.98
C ARG A 931 18.34 -39.37 3.58
N ASP A 932 19.59 -39.26 4.02
CA ASP A 932 20.67 -40.15 3.56
C ASP A 932 21.26 -41.01 4.68
N ALA A 933 20.79 -40.87 5.94
CA ALA A 933 21.32 -41.66 7.06
C ALA A 933 20.39 -41.69 8.27
N THR A 934 19.81 -42.84 8.54
CA THR A 934 19.25 -43.15 9.87
C THR A 934 20.39 -43.61 10.77
N GLN A 935 20.62 -42.89 11.89
CA GLN A 935 21.74 -43.18 12.76
C GLN A 935 21.35 -43.24 14.23
N TRP A 936 21.75 -44.34 14.88
CA TRP A 936 21.66 -44.49 16.33
C TRP A 936 22.76 -43.68 17.04
N VAL A 937 22.36 -42.93 18.06
CA VAL A 937 23.25 -42.07 18.86
C VAL A 937 23.03 -42.42 20.34
N PRO A 938 23.85 -43.28 20.92
CA PRO A 938 23.71 -43.71 22.32
C PRO A 938 24.04 -42.63 23.31
N LEU A 939 23.42 -42.65 24.49
CA LEU A 939 23.79 -41.86 25.65
C LEU A 939 25.23 -42.26 26.09
N GLY A 940 26.04 -41.31 26.43
CA GLY A 940 27.48 -41.50 26.72
C GLY A 940 28.35 -41.60 25.46
N GLY A 941 27.79 -41.53 24.25
CA GLY A 941 28.54 -41.61 22.99
C GLY A 941 29.09 -43.00 22.71
N ALA A 942 30.33 -43.07 22.19
CA ALA A 942 30.94 -44.37 21.85
C ALA A 942 31.56 -45.10 23.07
N ALA A 943 31.50 -44.51 24.28
CA ALA A 943 31.99 -45.17 25.49
C ALA A 943 31.09 -46.35 25.89
N SER A 944 31.72 -47.42 26.32
CA SER A 944 31.04 -48.65 26.74
C SER A 944 30.61 -48.63 28.22
N GLU A 945 30.28 -47.48 28.76
CA GLU A 945 29.79 -47.39 30.14
C GLU A 945 28.37 -47.95 30.23
N PRO A 946 28.04 -48.71 31.31
CA PRO A 946 26.69 -49.18 31.57
C PRO A 946 25.72 -47.99 31.65
N VAL A 947 24.51 -48.15 31.07
CA VAL A 947 23.52 -47.06 31.09
C VAL A 947 23.12 -46.70 32.52
N ASP A 948 23.07 -47.65 33.42
CA ASP A 948 22.78 -47.43 34.83
C ASP A 948 23.76 -46.42 35.47
N ASP A 949 25.05 -46.49 35.11
CA ASP A 949 26.09 -45.56 35.65
C ASP A 949 25.89 -44.13 35.07
N LEU A 950 25.40 -44.01 33.84
CA LEU A 950 25.14 -42.74 33.18
C LEU A 950 23.87 -42.05 33.70
N ILE A 951 22.87 -42.80 34.12
CA ILE A 951 21.58 -42.23 34.60
C ILE A 951 21.51 -42.12 36.15
N ALA A 952 22.33 -42.90 36.90
CA ALA A 952 22.30 -42.89 38.37
C ALA A 952 22.54 -41.50 38.96
N PRO A 953 23.46 -40.64 38.43
CA PRO A 953 23.66 -39.29 38.95
C PRO A 953 22.42 -38.42 38.94
N TRP A 954 21.52 -38.59 37.95
CA TRP A 954 20.24 -37.88 37.90
C TRP A 954 19.30 -38.25 39.03
N ARG A 955 19.28 -39.53 39.44
CA ARG A 955 18.47 -40.02 40.56
C ARG A 955 18.87 -39.34 41.87
N GLU A 956 20.18 -39.05 42.03
CA GLU A 956 20.72 -38.39 43.22
C GLU A 956 20.60 -36.87 43.18
N GLN A 957 20.72 -36.28 42.01
CA GLN A 957 20.73 -34.80 41.86
C GLN A 957 19.34 -34.17 41.83
N LEU A 958 18.34 -34.82 41.26
CA LEU A 958 16.98 -34.27 41.14
C LEU A 958 16.39 -33.88 42.52
N PRO A 959 16.46 -34.72 43.56
CA PRO A 959 15.99 -34.35 44.90
C PRO A 959 16.68 -33.08 45.43
N VAL A 960 17.99 -32.96 45.21
CA VAL A 960 18.80 -31.79 45.66
C VAL A 960 18.40 -30.53 44.91
N TYR A 961 18.13 -30.60 43.59
CA TYR A 961 17.66 -29.45 42.82
C TYR A 961 16.27 -29.00 43.31
N PHE A 962 15.35 -29.95 43.54
CA PHE A 962 14.00 -29.65 43.94
C PHE A 962 13.95 -29.11 45.39
N GLU A 963 14.73 -29.65 46.29
CA GLU A 963 14.87 -29.11 47.66
C GLU A 963 15.37 -27.66 47.65
N ARG A 964 16.39 -27.34 46.82
CA ARG A 964 16.91 -25.97 46.73
C ARG A 964 15.82 -24.99 46.22
N ILE A 965 15.04 -25.41 45.21
CA ILE A 965 13.98 -24.56 44.68
C ILE A 965 12.89 -24.34 45.72
N ASP A 966 12.44 -25.36 46.45
CA ASP A 966 11.44 -25.26 47.52
C ASP A 966 11.93 -24.36 48.66
N ARG A 967 13.21 -24.28 48.91
CA ARG A 967 13.84 -23.35 49.86
C ARG A 967 13.95 -21.92 49.31
N GLY A 968 13.37 -21.62 48.20
CA GLY A 968 13.37 -20.27 47.62
C GLY A 968 14.64 -19.88 46.92
N ALA A 969 15.39 -20.84 46.35
CA ALA A 969 16.55 -20.51 45.53
C ALA A 969 16.18 -19.60 44.35
N PRO A 970 16.99 -18.60 44.04
CA PRO A 970 16.72 -17.68 42.93
C PRO A 970 16.73 -18.41 41.58
N MET A 971 15.79 -18.03 40.73
CA MET A 971 15.56 -18.55 39.38
C MET A 971 16.06 -17.55 38.31
N PRO A 972 17.37 -17.44 38.08
CA PRO A 972 17.93 -16.42 37.22
C PRO A 972 17.67 -16.70 35.74
N ALA A 973 17.57 -15.62 34.95
CA ALA A 973 17.47 -15.70 33.50
C ALA A 973 18.86 -15.88 32.88
N ILE A 974 19.32 -17.12 32.71
CA ILE A 974 20.67 -17.46 32.22
C ILE A 974 20.72 -18.24 30.91
N GLY A 975 19.55 -18.57 30.33
CA GLY A 975 19.44 -19.43 29.17
C GLY A 975 20.27 -18.99 27.96
N SER A 976 20.68 -19.96 27.17
CA SER A 976 21.45 -19.76 25.94
C SER A 976 20.60 -19.66 24.68
N GLU A 977 19.48 -20.40 24.61
CA GLU A 977 18.57 -20.41 23.45
C GLU A 977 17.44 -19.40 23.60
N CYS A 978 17.76 -18.11 23.43
CA CYS A 978 16.83 -17.01 23.71
C CYS A 978 16.11 -16.48 22.48
N GLU A 979 16.53 -16.84 21.27
CA GLU A 979 15.99 -16.30 20.03
C GLU A 979 14.50 -16.64 19.85
N HIS A 980 14.14 -17.88 20.16
CA HIS A 980 12.75 -18.38 20.06
C HIS A 980 12.11 -18.62 21.45
N CYS A 981 12.56 -17.90 22.48
CA CYS A 981 12.04 -18.10 23.82
C CYS A 981 10.71 -17.37 24.02
N ALA A 982 9.65 -18.10 24.31
CA ALA A 982 8.28 -17.58 24.55
C ALA A 982 8.20 -16.53 25.68
N VAL A 983 9.14 -16.53 26.62
CA VAL A 983 9.17 -15.56 27.73
C VAL A 983 10.21 -14.45 27.55
N ARG A 984 10.78 -14.30 26.35
CA ARG A 984 11.79 -13.27 26.04
C ARG A 984 11.28 -11.85 26.34
N GLY A 985 10.00 -11.55 26.02
CA GLY A 985 9.40 -10.23 26.29
C GLY A 985 9.32 -9.88 27.78
N ILE A 986 9.13 -10.88 28.66
CA ILE A 986 9.07 -10.71 30.12
C ILE A 986 10.48 -10.66 30.69
N CYS A 987 11.36 -11.53 30.22
CA CYS A 987 12.77 -11.59 30.62
C CYS A 987 13.54 -10.36 30.17
N ARG A 988 13.19 -9.78 29.02
CA ARG A 988 13.85 -8.59 28.43
C ARG A 988 15.35 -8.77 28.22
N LYS A 989 15.82 -9.99 27.88
CA LYS A 989 17.22 -10.22 27.52
C LYS A 989 17.62 -9.31 26.35
N GLY A 990 18.72 -8.61 26.46
CA GLY A 990 19.17 -7.57 25.54
C GLY A 990 18.90 -6.14 26.05
N HIS A 991 18.12 -5.98 27.12
CA HIS A 991 17.90 -4.70 27.82
C HIS A 991 18.56 -4.65 29.22
N TRP A 992 19.09 -5.78 29.71
CA TRP A 992 19.94 -5.85 30.89
C TRP A 992 21.30 -6.44 30.49
N SER A 993 22.34 -5.81 30.96
CA SER A 993 23.74 -6.21 30.75
C SER A 993 24.30 -6.98 31.94
#